data_0258f00ace70b9081dae96e0c2e391d0
#
_entry.id   0258f00ace70b9081dae96e0c2e391d0
#
_cell.length_a   1.000
_cell.length_b   1.000
_cell.length_c   1.000
_cell.angle_alpha   90.00
_cell.angle_beta   90.00
_cell.angle_gamma   90.00
#
_symmetry.space_group_name_H-M   'P 1'
#
loop_
_entity.id
_entity.type
_entity.pdbx_description
1 polymer ?
#
loop_
_entity_poly.entity_id
_entity_poly.type
_entity_poly.pdbx_seq_one_letter_code
_entity_poly.pdbx_strand_id
1 'polypeptide(L)'
;MAEEVKWTDEQKQAIYEKDSNILVAAAAGSGKTAVLVERIINKIINEKTDIDRLLVVTFTNAAASEMRERVLKAIYKKIDENPEDERLQRQVTLLNKASICTIDSFCLDVVRNNFFEIDISQNFRIADTTEIEILQQDVLEELFEEKYESKDENFAKLINTYTGYRDDTPLKELILTIYKYIQSNPYPEKWLDEKIEMFNFNLEECKDFSQTSWGKILLKQIKEVVDDGIIQLKPEVQKLSECDDLKKSYEFLRGNLNQLELLQANLDTWDKAYTIYATMDFGKWTMDRNVKLDEKVNAQKVREKVLSTLKSSAEKVLIMDSNEAYQDIINMYDILKKLEGLILDFSQIFAKRKKEKNMVDFSDVEHFALKILLDENGNPTEIAKKYQSKFDEIAIDEYQDSNLVQEYILTSISKGNNIFMVGDVKQSIYKFRQARPDLFLSKYKTYKLKQDKTENDDLKIQLFKNFRSRKEVLDFSNLIFSKIMTEELGELNYTEEEYLNLGADYKDTGEDLKTEIDIITIDNKEDEEEPEELEVEVDENEDTQDEEFKTEVERKEDIEVEAMFVANKIKQLIDNKFQVYDAKAKEKRDIKYKDIVVLLRSTKISAPIFEKEIIKLGIPVFSDSSSEYLESLEIQTIMNLLKIIDNPLQEIPLVATMRSTIGGFTDNELVEIRLSDKYDNFYNTLLKSKKDVSEQLRNKINKFLEQIEMWRKEQEYLSLDELIWKIYNDTGYFNYVGLMRNGELRQANLKMLFERAKQCESISFKGLYNFINYIEKIKTSSKDMDSAKIIGENDDVVRIMSIHKSKGLEFPVVILANSGKQFNLQDLNSKILLHPELGIGVKYIDYDMQITYDTLSKRAIKNKMKIETLSEEMRVLYVALTRAKEKIIITGLAKKEKQDKMLENVEKYDELNIMLLSKAKSYLDWITLVHLYYERTMESLATWNVLQKEDIIKMCATQEPEKEENKNMAQKNLLLLKHKKADRIFNDQLFTV
;
A
#
# COMPACT_ATOMS: atom_id res chain seq x y z
N MET A 1 -26.39 -36.71 6.75
CA MET A 1 -25.25 -37.12 5.89
C MET A 1 -24.58 -35.84 5.42
N ALA A 2 -23.36 -35.62 5.75
CA ALA A 2 -22.62 -34.49 5.19
C ALA A 2 -22.46 -34.72 3.68
N GLU A 3 -22.90 -33.77 2.86
CA GLU A 3 -22.67 -33.82 1.41
C GLU A 3 -21.15 -33.95 1.18
N GLU A 4 -20.71 -34.97 0.46
CA GLU A 4 -19.33 -35.10 -0.01
C GLU A 4 -19.03 -33.92 -0.93
N VAL A 5 -17.96 -33.18 -0.61
CA VAL A 5 -17.45 -32.08 -1.44
C VAL A 5 -17.08 -32.66 -2.81
N LYS A 6 -17.77 -32.22 -3.85
CA LYS A 6 -17.46 -32.64 -5.23
C LYS A 6 -16.28 -31.80 -5.74
N TRP A 7 -15.08 -32.35 -5.68
CA TRP A 7 -13.89 -31.75 -6.27
C TRP A 7 -13.94 -31.78 -7.81
N THR A 8 -13.52 -30.71 -8.47
CA THR A 8 -13.29 -30.71 -9.94
C THR A 8 -12.09 -31.58 -10.27
N ASP A 9 -11.89 -31.89 -11.55
CA ASP A 9 -10.79 -32.75 -11.95
C ASP A 9 -9.43 -32.08 -11.75
N GLU A 10 -9.36 -30.74 -11.95
CA GLU A 10 -8.17 -29.94 -11.67
C GLU A 10 -7.88 -29.87 -10.16
N GLN A 11 -8.92 -29.73 -9.32
CA GLN A 11 -8.77 -29.76 -7.87
C GLN A 11 -8.31 -31.14 -7.39
N LYS A 12 -8.84 -32.24 -7.95
CA LYS A 12 -8.36 -33.61 -7.66
C LYS A 12 -6.91 -33.77 -8.08
N GLN A 13 -6.53 -33.23 -9.24
CA GLN A 13 -5.15 -33.24 -9.67
C GLN A 13 -4.25 -32.54 -8.65
N ALA A 14 -4.60 -31.35 -8.18
CA ALA A 14 -3.86 -30.62 -7.16
C ALA A 14 -3.78 -31.36 -5.81
N ILE A 15 -4.81 -32.12 -5.45
CA ILE A 15 -4.84 -32.89 -4.19
C ILE A 15 -3.96 -34.15 -4.26
N TYR A 16 -3.92 -34.84 -5.40
CA TYR A 16 -3.37 -36.21 -5.48
C TYR A 16 -2.03 -36.31 -6.23
N GLU A 17 -1.62 -35.30 -7.05
CA GLU A 17 -0.34 -35.36 -7.77
C GLU A 17 0.86 -35.22 -6.82
N LYS A 18 1.97 -35.89 -7.19
CA LYS A 18 3.19 -35.96 -6.37
C LYS A 18 4.44 -36.14 -7.25
N ASP A 19 5.60 -36.22 -6.59
CA ASP A 19 6.90 -36.52 -7.19
C ASP A 19 7.39 -35.47 -8.19
N SER A 20 6.93 -34.22 -8.07
CA SER A 20 7.42 -33.04 -8.80
C SER A 20 7.08 -31.77 -8.02
N ASN A 21 7.77 -30.67 -8.30
CA ASN A 21 7.29 -29.39 -7.84
C ASN A 21 5.98 -29.04 -8.56
N ILE A 22 5.04 -28.51 -7.83
CA ILE A 22 3.69 -28.23 -8.35
C ILE A 22 3.38 -26.76 -8.13
N LEU A 23 3.03 -26.06 -9.20
CA LEU A 23 2.47 -24.72 -9.17
C LEU A 23 0.96 -24.80 -9.45
N VAL A 24 0.15 -24.47 -8.47
CA VAL A 24 -1.30 -24.33 -8.60
C VAL A 24 -1.63 -22.86 -8.84
N ALA A 25 -1.85 -22.52 -10.10
CA ALA A 25 -2.35 -21.21 -10.50
C ALA A 25 -3.87 -21.18 -10.29
N ALA A 26 -4.30 -20.52 -9.25
CA ALA A 26 -5.66 -20.64 -8.74
C ALA A 26 -6.34 -19.28 -8.72
N ALA A 27 -7.30 -19.07 -9.60
CA ALA A 27 -8.08 -17.84 -9.69
C ALA A 27 -8.77 -17.46 -8.36
N ALA A 28 -9.21 -16.21 -8.24
CA ALA A 28 -9.98 -15.77 -7.07
C ALA A 28 -11.21 -16.68 -6.85
N GLY A 29 -11.47 -17.09 -5.60
CA GLY A 29 -12.63 -17.93 -5.26
C GLY A 29 -12.59 -19.38 -5.76
N SER A 30 -11.46 -19.89 -6.25
CA SER A 30 -11.30 -21.27 -6.77
C SER A 30 -11.14 -22.33 -5.68
N GLY A 31 -11.14 -21.93 -4.40
CA GLY A 31 -11.02 -22.86 -3.28
C GLY A 31 -9.56 -23.22 -2.95
N LYS A 32 -8.60 -22.36 -3.21
CA LYS A 32 -7.16 -22.54 -2.90
C LYS A 32 -6.91 -23.20 -1.55
N THR A 33 -7.34 -22.56 -0.48
CA THR A 33 -7.15 -23.04 0.88
C THR A 33 -7.84 -24.38 1.15
N ALA A 34 -9.02 -24.62 0.55
CA ALA A 34 -9.71 -25.90 0.68
C ALA A 34 -8.94 -27.05 0.01
N VAL A 35 -8.39 -26.80 -1.19
CA VAL A 35 -7.54 -27.76 -1.91
C VAL A 35 -6.28 -28.08 -1.12
N LEU A 36 -5.62 -27.04 -0.57
CA LEU A 36 -4.41 -27.21 0.23
C LEU A 36 -4.69 -28.03 1.51
N VAL A 37 -5.77 -27.71 2.24
CA VAL A 37 -6.18 -28.49 3.42
C VAL A 37 -6.47 -29.95 3.05
N GLU A 38 -7.23 -30.22 1.97
CA GLU A 38 -7.55 -31.58 1.54
C GLU A 38 -6.30 -32.34 1.10
N ARG A 39 -5.33 -31.66 0.45
CA ARG A 39 -4.02 -32.27 0.12
C ARG A 39 -3.27 -32.71 1.36
N ILE A 40 -3.20 -31.86 2.38
CA ILE A 40 -2.56 -32.21 3.67
C ILE A 40 -3.26 -33.41 4.31
N ILE A 41 -4.60 -33.44 4.30
CA ILE A 41 -5.40 -34.53 4.82
C ILE A 41 -5.15 -35.82 4.03
N ASN A 42 -5.11 -35.76 2.70
CA ASN A 42 -4.78 -36.89 1.84
C ASN A 42 -3.41 -37.47 2.17
N LYS A 43 -2.40 -36.63 2.40
CA LYS A 43 -1.05 -37.08 2.80
C LYS A 43 -1.05 -37.79 4.15
N ILE A 44 -1.78 -37.24 5.12
CA ILE A 44 -1.89 -37.84 6.45
C ILE A 44 -2.63 -39.17 6.41
N ILE A 45 -3.75 -39.24 5.70
CA ILE A 45 -4.65 -40.38 5.75
C ILE A 45 -4.23 -41.48 4.77
N ASN A 46 -4.06 -41.14 3.51
CA ASN A 46 -3.85 -42.09 2.42
C ASN A 46 -2.37 -42.43 2.23
N GLU A 47 -1.48 -41.43 2.27
CA GLU A 47 -0.05 -41.61 2.11
C GLU A 47 0.67 -41.94 3.44
N LYS A 48 -0.04 -41.85 4.55
CA LYS A 48 0.46 -42.16 5.90
C LYS A 48 1.65 -41.32 6.35
N THR A 49 1.80 -40.12 5.79
CA THR A 49 2.80 -39.13 6.21
C THR A 49 2.41 -38.53 7.56
N ASP A 50 3.35 -38.42 8.50
CA ASP A 50 3.10 -37.73 9.76
C ASP A 50 3.07 -36.21 9.53
N ILE A 51 2.18 -35.50 10.23
CA ILE A 51 1.95 -34.06 10.01
C ILE A 51 3.18 -33.20 10.33
N ASP A 52 4.04 -33.62 11.23
CA ASP A 52 5.30 -32.96 11.57
C ASP A 52 6.39 -33.10 10.50
N ARG A 53 6.15 -33.95 9.47
CA ARG A 53 6.96 -34.05 8.26
C ARG A 53 6.49 -33.14 7.12
N LEU A 54 5.45 -32.35 7.35
CA LEU A 54 4.94 -31.36 6.41
C LEU A 54 5.30 -29.96 6.90
N LEU A 55 5.83 -29.11 6.00
CA LEU A 55 5.97 -27.68 6.23
C LEU A 55 4.87 -26.98 5.45
N VAL A 56 4.04 -26.21 6.14
CA VAL A 56 2.99 -25.40 5.52
C VAL A 56 3.24 -23.94 5.86
N VAL A 57 3.59 -23.15 4.85
CA VAL A 57 3.92 -21.73 4.98
C VAL A 57 2.73 -20.90 4.51
N THR A 58 2.30 -19.96 5.35
CA THR A 58 1.23 -19.00 5.05
C THR A 58 1.73 -17.57 5.20
N PHE A 59 1.01 -16.63 4.59
CA PHE A 59 1.39 -15.20 4.63
C PHE A 59 1.11 -14.54 5.99
N THR A 60 0.08 -14.98 6.74
CA THR A 60 -0.30 -14.39 8.03
C THR A 60 -0.47 -15.44 9.11
N ASN A 61 -0.24 -15.03 10.38
CA ASN A 61 -0.48 -15.89 11.55
C ASN A 61 -1.96 -16.31 11.68
N ALA A 62 -2.88 -15.44 11.27
CA ALA A 62 -4.31 -15.76 11.25
C ALA A 62 -4.60 -16.90 10.27
N ALA A 63 -4.03 -16.83 9.05
CA ALA A 63 -4.18 -17.90 8.04
C ALA A 63 -3.55 -19.22 8.52
N ALA A 64 -2.37 -19.17 9.17
CA ALA A 64 -1.74 -20.36 9.76
C ALA A 64 -2.62 -21.00 10.87
N SER A 65 -3.21 -20.17 11.72
CA SER A 65 -4.12 -20.62 12.80
C SER A 65 -5.39 -21.24 12.24
N GLU A 66 -5.99 -20.60 11.24
CA GLU A 66 -7.18 -21.12 10.55
C GLU A 66 -6.88 -22.44 9.84
N MET A 67 -5.74 -22.53 9.15
CA MET A 67 -5.29 -23.75 8.48
C MET A 67 -5.14 -24.90 9.49
N ARG A 68 -4.49 -24.63 10.62
CA ARG A 68 -4.32 -25.61 11.72
C ARG A 68 -5.66 -26.09 12.27
N GLU A 69 -6.61 -25.17 12.48
CA GLU A 69 -7.95 -25.51 12.96
C GLU A 69 -8.74 -26.37 11.95
N ARG A 70 -8.64 -26.03 10.66
CA ARG A 70 -9.29 -26.81 9.58
C ARG A 70 -8.73 -28.23 9.49
N VAL A 71 -7.40 -28.37 9.53
CA VAL A 71 -6.73 -29.69 9.54
C VAL A 71 -7.15 -30.48 10.78
N LEU A 72 -7.17 -29.85 11.96
CA LEU A 72 -7.59 -30.49 13.21
C LEU A 72 -9.04 -31.00 13.14
N LYS A 73 -9.98 -30.18 12.66
CA LYS A 73 -11.39 -30.58 12.47
C LYS A 73 -11.53 -31.77 11.51
N ALA A 74 -10.73 -31.77 10.46
CA ALA A 74 -10.77 -32.85 9.49
C ALA A 74 -10.19 -34.15 10.05
N ILE A 75 -9.12 -34.11 10.85
CA ILE A 75 -8.56 -35.27 11.55
C ILE A 75 -9.58 -35.82 12.56
N TYR A 76 -10.24 -34.97 13.35
CA TYR A 76 -11.30 -35.42 14.29
C TYR A 76 -12.45 -36.09 13.57
N LYS A 77 -12.92 -35.53 12.43
CA LYS A 77 -13.97 -36.18 11.63
C LYS A 77 -13.56 -37.58 11.19
N LYS A 78 -12.31 -37.80 10.86
CA LYS A 78 -11.81 -39.14 10.48
C LYS A 78 -11.61 -40.06 11.66
N ILE A 79 -11.25 -39.54 12.83
CA ILE A 79 -11.23 -40.32 14.08
C ILE A 79 -12.65 -40.76 14.45
N ASP A 80 -13.66 -39.89 14.29
CA ASP A 80 -15.08 -40.25 14.55
C ASP A 80 -15.56 -41.38 13.61
N GLU A 81 -15.07 -41.41 12.35
CA GLU A 81 -15.34 -42.47 11.39
C GLU A 81 -14.61 -43.80 11.75
N ASN A 82 -13.46 -43.72 12.41
CA ASN A 82 -12.61 -44.86 12.77
C ASN A 82 -11.88 -44.62 14.12
N PRO A 83 -12.64 -44.77 15.26
CA PRO A 83 -12.13 -44.42 16.60
C PRO A 83 -10.92 -45.24 17.09
N GLU A 84 -10.72 -46.43 16.53
CA GLU A 84 -9.63 -47.35 16.91
C GLU A 84 -8.30 -47.06 16.17
N ASP A 85 -8.24 -46.07 15.28
CA ASP A 85 -7.02 -45.70 14.56
C ASP A 85 -6.07 -44.89 15.45
N GLU A 86 -5.20 -45.57 16.18
CA GLU A 86 -4.21 -44.98 17.07
C GLU A 86 -3.26 -44.03 16.32
N ARG A 87 -3.06 -44.24 15.01
CA ARG A 87 -2.19 -43.36 14.20
C ARG A 87 -2.85 -42.00 14.00
N LEU A 88 -4.14 -41.96 13.74
CA LEU A 88 -4.88 -40.69 13.61
C LEU A 88 -4.95 -39.93 14.94
N GLN A 89 -5.11 -40.63 16.06
CA GLN A 89 -5.05 -40.01 17.38
C GLN A 89 -3.68 -39.39 17.66
N ARG A 90 -2.58 -40.08 17.25
CA ARG A 90 -1.23 -39.54 17.35
C ARG A 90 -1.06 -38.27 16.53
N GLN A 91 -1.70 -38.11 15.35
CA GLN A 91 -1.61 -36.89 14.54
C GLN A 91 -2.13 -35.65 15.28
N VAL A 92 -3.15 -35.77 16.12
CA VAL A 92 -3.66 -34.67 16.97
C VAL A 92 -2.57 -34.16 17.92
N THR A 93 -1.78 -35.08 18.49
CA THR A 93 -0.66 -34.72 19.36
C THR A 93 0.49 -34.09 18.57
N LEU A 94 0.80 -34.64 17.38
CA LEU A 94 1.85 -34.14 16.50
C LEU A 94 1.51 -32.78 15.89
N LEU A 95 0.22 -32.43 15.75
CA LEU A 95 -0.20 -31.13 15.21
C LEU A 95 0.35 -29.96 16.02
N ASN A 96 0.55 -30.13 17.33
CA ASN A 96 1.19 -29.11 18.17
C ASN A 96 2.68 -28.88 17.84
N LYS A 97 3.31 -29.84 17.17
CA LYS A 97 4.71 -29.78 16.69
C LYS A 97 4.81 -29.58 15.18
N ALA A 98 3.68 -29.52 14.49
CA ALA A 98 3.62 -29.38 13.05
C ALA A 98 4.05 -27.98 12.64
N SER A 99 4.84 -27.89 11.58
CA SER A 99 5.34 -26.64 11.02
C SER A 99 4.28 -26.02 10.09
N ILE A 100 3.14 -25.56 10.67
CA ILE A 100 2.11 -24.74 9.98
C ILE A 100 2.27 -23.32 10.53
N CYS A 101 2.93 -22.43 9.81
CA CYS A 101 3.36 -21.15 10.35
C CYS A 101 3.62 -20.12 9.23
N THR A 102 3.91 -18.86 9.58
CA THR A 102 4.46 -17.90 8.63
C THR A 102 5.92 -18.21 8.33
N ILE A 103 6.43 -17.69 7.22
CA ILE A 103 7.84 -17.88 6.86
C ILE A 103 8.77 -17.32 7.94
N ASP A 104 8.45 -16.14 8.50
CA ASP A 104 9.23 -15.52 9.57
C ASP A 104 9.30 -16.42 10.82
N SER A 105 8.16 -17.05 11.17
CA SER A 105 8.11 -17.98 12.30
C SER A 105 8.97 -19.21 12.04
N PHE A 106 8.98 -19.73 10.81
CA PHE A 106 9.86 -20.82 10.41
C PHE A 106 11.34 -20.41 10.49
N CYS A 107 11.69 -19.25 9.95
CA CYS A 107 13.04 -18.69 10.02
C CYS A 107 13.51 -18.53 11.48
N LEU A 108 12.62 -18.01 12.34
CA LEU A 108 12.89 -17.86 13.76
C LEU A 108 13.17 -19.20 14.45
N ASP A 109 12.44 -20.26 14.10
CA ASP A 109 12.68 -21.61 14.62
C ASP A 109 14.02 -22.16 14.12
N VAL A 110 14.39 -21.93 12.85
CA VAL A 110 15.70 -22.30 12.31
C VAL A 110 16.82 -21.60 13.08
N VAL A 111 16.69 -20.28 13.29
CA VAL A 111 17.68 -19.47 14.01
C VAL A 111 17.80 -19.91 15.47
N ARG A 112 16.69 -20.08 16.19
CA ARG A 112 16.68 -20.48 17.61
C ARG A 112 17.27 -21.87 17.84
N ASN A 113 17.06 -22.80 16.91
CA ASN A 113 17.60 -24.16 17.02
C ASN A 113 19.07 -24.24 16.64
N ASN A 114 19.63 -23.24 15.91
CA ASN A 114 20.99 -23.27 15.38
C ASN A 114 21.76 -21.97 15.65
N PHE A 115 21.40 -21.22 16.71
CA PHE A 115 21.96 -19.91 17.04
C PHE A 115 23.50 -19.88 17.16
N PHE A 116 24.10 -21.02 17.49
CA PHE A 116 25.53 -21.16 17.62
C PHE A 116 26.30 -21.06 16.30
N GLU A 117 25.66 -21.26 15.15
CA GLU A 117 26.30 -21.15 13.84
C GLU A 117 26.49 -19.68 13.41
N ILE A 118 25.76 -18.73 14.01
CA ILE A 118 25.73 -17.32 13.61
C ILE A 118 26.16 -16.34 14.70
N ASP A 119 26.76 -16.84 15.78
CA ASP A 119 27.35 -16.07 16.90
C ASP A 119 26.37 -15.02 17.49
N ILE A 120 25.12 -15.43 17.76
CA ILE A 120 24.12 -14.65 18.48
C ILE A 120 23.77 -15.31 19.82
N SER A 121 23.27 -14.52 20.77
CA SER A 121 22.81 -15.02 22.07
C SER A 121 21.57 -15.90 21.91
N GLN A 122 21.46 -16.99 22.68
CA GLN A 122 20.24 -17.81 22.72
C GLN A 122 18.98 -17.00 23.14
N ASN A 123 19.18 -15.98 23.97
CA ASN A 123 18.11 -15.17 24.54
C ASN A 123 17.87 -13.87 23.74
N PHE A 124 18.14 -13.89 22.42
CA PHE A 124 17.80 -12.75 21.60
C PHE A 124 16.29 -12.52 21.55
N ARG A 125 15.89 -11.27 21.42
CA ARG A 125 14.50 -10.87 21.21
C ARG A 125 14.29 -10.23 19.84
N ILE A 126 13.09 -10.36 19.31
CA ILE A 126 12.70 -9.58 18.13
C ILE A 126 12.34 -8.17 18.63
N ALA A 127 12.96 -7.17 18.02
CA ALA A 127 12.69 -5.78 18.34
C ALA A 127 11.40 -5.30 17.68
N ASP A 128 10.72 -4.39 18.35
CA ASP A 128 9.60 -3.65 17.76
C ASP A 128 10.08 -2.75 16.60
N THR A 129 9.23 -2.55 15.61
CA THR A 129 9.57 -1.72 14.43
C THR A 129 10.02 -0.32 14.82
N THR A 130 9.35 0.29 15.80
CA THR A 130 9.68 1.64 16.28
C THR A 130 11.04 1.67 16.99
N GLU A 131 11.36 0.63 17.76
CA GLU A 131 12.67 0.51 18.42
C GLU A 131 13.80 0.41 17.38
N ILE A 132 13.56 -0.33 16.30
CA ILE A 132 14.51 -0.44 15.18
C ILE A 132 14.71 0.92 14.50
N GLU A 133 13.63 1.66 14.23
CA GLU A 133 13.71 2.97 13.60
C GLU A 133 14.49 4.00 14.44
N ILE A 134 14.23 4.01 15.74
CA ILE A 134 15.00 4.86 16.67
C ILE A 134 16.48 4.47 16.64
N LEU A 135 16.78 3.19 16.71
CA LEU A 135 18.18 2.72 16.67
C LEU A 135 18.85 3.05 15.33
N GLN A 136 18.13 2.99 14.22
CA GLN A 136 18.64 3.38 12.91
C GLN A 136 19.01 4.88 12.88
N GLN A 137 18.16 5.73 13.45
CA GLN A 137 18.45 7.16 13.56
C GLN A 137 19.64 7.44 14.47
N ASP A 138 19.69 6.83 15.65
CA ASP A 138 20.79 6.99 16.60
C ASP A 138 22.14 6.57 15.96
N VAL A 139 22.15 5.46 15.20
CA VAL A 139 23.36 4.98 14.50
C VAL A 139 23.77 5.91 13.36
N LEU A 140 22.80 6.48 12.63
CA LEU A 140 23.10 7.46 11.59
C LEU A 140 23.69 8.75 12.17
N GLU A 141 23.13 9.22 13.29
CA GLU A 141 23.67 10.40 13.98
C GLU A 141 25.11 10.14 14.43
N GLU A 142 25.39 9.00 15.06
CA GLU A 142 26.75 8.59 15.48
C GLU A 142 27.72 8.52 14.28
N LEU A 143 27.30 7.87 13.19
CA LEU A 143 28.10 7.75 11.97
C LEU A 143 28.42 9.11 11.35
N PHE A 144 27.42 9.99 11.25
CA PHE A 144 27.59 11.31 10.67
C PHE A 144 28.49 12.20 11.53
N GLU A 145 28.32 12.17 12.87
CA GLU A 145 29.23 12.89 13.79
C GLU A 145 30.68 12.42 13.61
N GLU A 146 30.92 11.10 13.55
CA GLU A 146 32.26 10.56 13.31
C GLU A 146 32.86 11.03 11.98
N LYS A 147 32.05 11.02 10.89
CA LYS A 147 32.51 11.47 9.57
C LYS A 147 32.77 12.98 9.53
N TYR A 148 31.98 13.80 10.22
CA TYR A 148 32.23 15.24 10.36
C TYR A 148 33.49 15.53 11.17
N GLU A 149 33.69 14.85 12.30
CA GLU A 149 34.90 15.01 13.14
C GLU A 149 36.18 14.59 12.43
N SER A 150 36.14 13.50 11.68
CA SER A 150 37.26 12.99 10.89
C SER A 150 37.57 13.84 9.64
N LYS A 151 36.67 14.74 9.25
CA LYS A 151 36.71 15.52 8.01
C LYS A 151 36.89 14.65 6.76
N ASP A 152 36.08 13.61 6.67
CA ASP A 152 36.10 12.66 5.56
C ASP A 152 35.75 13.38 4.26
N GLU A 153 36.69 13.46 3.30
CA GLU A 153 36.50 14.13 2.00
C GLU A 153 35.44 13.43 1.13
N ASN A 154 35.30 12.11 1.25
CA ASN A 154 34.29 11.36 0.51
C ASN A 154 32.89 11.64 1.04
N PHE A 155 32.76 11.72 2.38
CA PHE A 155 31.52 12.12 3.03
C PHE A 155 31.12 13.55 2.67
N ALA A 156 32.09 14.49 2.67
CA ALA A 156 31.84 15.88 2.27
C ALA A 156 31.30 15.97 0.81
N LYS A 157 31.82 15.15 -0.12
CA LYS A 157 31.28 15.07 -1.49
C LYS A 157 29.85 14.56 -1.52
N LEU A 158 29.51 13.54 -0.72
CA LEU A 158 28.14 13.00 -0.64
C LEU A 158 27.16 14.03 -0.08
N ILE A 159 27.56 14.76 0.97
CA ILE A 159 26.76 15.84 1.54
C ILE A 159 26.48 16.90 0.46
N ASN A 160 27.51 17.37 -0.25
CA ASN A 160 27.35 18.36 -1.31
C ASN A 160 26.44 17.87 -2.46
N THR A 161 26.47 16.57 -2.78
CA THR A 161 25.70 15.99 -3.88
C THR A 161 24.22 15.76 -3.52
N TYR A 162 23.94 15.25 -2.32
CA TYR A 162 22.59 14.75 -1.97
C TYR A 162 21.83 15.62 -0.98
N THR A 163 22.48 16.61 -0.35
CA THR A 163 21.84 17.47 0.66
C THR A 163 21.72 18.92 0.17
N GLY A 164 20.92 19.71 0.87
CA GLY A 164 20.90 21.16 0.71
C GLY A 164 21.81 21.85 1.73
N TYR A 165 21.95 23.17 1.64
CA TYR A 165 22.87 23.97 2.45
C TYR A 165 22.65 23.94 3.97
N ARG A 166 21.57 23.33 4.49
CA ARG A 166 21.17 23.48 5.89
C ARG A 166 20.83 22.19 6.62
N ASP A 167 20.70 21.06 5.92
CA ASP A 167 20.13 19.84 6.49
C ASP A 167 20.74 18.59 5.84
N ASP A 168 21.21 17.64 6.64
CA ASP A 168 21.75 16.35 6.22
C ASP A 168 20.71 15.20 6.20
N THR A 169 19.48 15.48 6.63
CA THR A 169 18.35 14.54 6.65
C THR A 169 18.14 13.83 5.31
N PRO A 170 18.21 14.51 4.12
CA PRO A 170 18.00 13.81 2.85
C PRO A 170 19.02 12.69 2.57
N LEU A 171 20.27 12.84 3.00
CA LEU A 171 21.26 11.76 2.84
C LEU A 171 21.01 10.63 3.84
N LYS A 172 20.61 10.93 5.07
CA LYS A 172 20.21 9.93 6.07
C LYS A 172 19.04 9.08 5.58
N GLU A 173 18.01 9.72 5.06
CA GLU A 173 16.84 9.04 4.48
C GLU A 173 17.22 8.19 3.26
N LEU A 174 18.12 8.68 2.42
CA LEU A 174 18.62 7.95 1.27
C LEU A 174 19.34 6.66 1.68
N ILE A 175 20.25 6.75 2.68
CA ILE A 175 20.96 5.58 3.22
C ILE A 175 19.97 4.55 3.75
N LEU A 176 18.97 4.97 4.55
CA LEU A 176 17.96 4.06 5.08
C LEU A 176 17.12 3.42 3.97
N THR A 177 16.77 4.17 2.95
CA THR A 177 15.97 3.69 1.81
C THR A 177 16.74 2.60 1.05
N ILE A 178 18.01 2.85 0.72
CA ILE A 178 18.84 1.86 0.02
C ILE A 178 19.10 0.66 0.93
N TYR A 179 19.45 0.87 2.20
CA TYR A 179 19.66 -0.19 3.17
C TYR A 179 18.44 -1.10 3.28
N LYS A 180 17.25 -0.55 3.47
CA LYS A 180 16.00 -1.33 3.55
C LYS A 180 15.72 -2.11 2.26
N TYR A 181 15.98 -1.49 1.12
CA TYR A 181 15.78 -2.12 -0.17
C TYR A 181 16.70 -3.32 -0.39
N ILE A 182 17.99 -3.18 -0.15
CA ILE A 182 18.96 -4.26 -0.38
C ILE A 182 18.73 -5.46 0.53
N GLN A 183 18.13 -5.26 1.72
CA GLN A 183 17.77 -6.37 2.62
C GLN A 183 16.73 -7.34 2.03
N SER A 184 16.04 -6.98 0.97
CA SER A 184 15.16 -7.91 0.25
C SER A 184 15.90 -8.89 -0.67
N ASN A 185 17.22 -8.75 -0.80
CA ASN A 185 18.07 -9.62 -1.60
C ASN A 185 18.81 -10.63 -0.71
N PRO A 186 19.02 -11.86 -1.17
CA PRO A 186 19.73 -12.89 -0.39
C PRO A 186 21.15 -12.48 0.03
N TYR A 187 21.82 -11.69 -0.79
CA TYR A 187 23.20 -11.19 -0.58
C TYR A 187 23.21 -9.67 -0.76
N PRO A 188 22.78 -8.87 0.26
CA PRO A 188 22.59 -7.42 0.14
C PRO A 188 23.81 -6.65 -0.35
N GLU A 189 24.97 -6.89 0.27
CA GLU A 189 26.22 -6.18 -0.06
C GLU A 189 26.68 -6.51 -1.49
N LYS A 190 26.63 -7.79 -1.86
CA LYS A 190 26.99 -8.24 -3.21
C LYS A 190 26.06 -7.65 -4.27
N TRP A 191 24.76 -7.59 -4.00
CA TRP A 191 23.80 -6.98 -4.90
C TRP A 191 24.11 -5.50 -5.13
N LEU A 192 24.42 -4.76 -4.05
CA LEU A 192 24.74 -3.34 -4.12
C LEU A 192 26.01 -3.12 -4.96
N ASP A 193 27.07 -3.87 -4.68
CA ASP A 193 28.32 -3.81 -5.45
C ASP A 193 28.09 -4.14 -6.94
N GLU A 194 27.42 -5.26 -7.24
CA GLU A 194 27.12 -5.65 -8.63
C GLU A 194 26.33 -4.57 -9.39
N LYS A 195 25.38 -3.90 -8.73
CA LYS A 195 24.55 -2.87 -9.38
C LYS A 195 25.30 -1.54 -9.55
N ILE A 196 26.23 -1.23 -8.69
CA ILE A 196 27.14 -0.08 -8.84
C ILE A 196 28.18 -0.38 -9.92
N GLU A 197 28.71 -1.59 -10.00
CA GLU A 197 29.64 -2.01 -11.07
C GLU A 197 29.02 -1.90 -12.48
N MET A 198 27.68 -1.89 -12.60
CA MET A 198 27.04 -1.57 -13.88
C MET A 198 27.33 -0.17 -14.40
N PHE A 199 27.92 0.74 -13.58
CA PHE A 199 28.34 2.09 -13.96
C PHE A 199 29.83 2.13 -14.35
N ASN A 200 30.57 1.07 -14.16
CA ASN A 200 31.98 0.97 -14.45
C ASN A 200 32.21 0.50 -15.89
N PHE A 201 32.10 1.40 -16.85
CA PHE A 201 32.33 1.10 -18.27
C PHE A 201 33.74 1.50 -18.71
N ASN A 202 34.34 0.68 -19.57
CA ASN A 202 35.52 1.08 -20.34
C ASN A 202 35.05 1.64 -21.69
N LEU A 203 35.23 2.94 -21.91
CA LEU A 203 34.79 3.62 -23.14
C LEU A 203 35.37 3.02 -24.44
N GLU A 204 36.57 2.45 -24.38
CA GLU A 204 37.20 1.84 -25.57
C GLU A 204 36.50 0.54 -26.01
N GLU A 205 35.78 -0.10 -25.09
CA GLU A 205 35.04 -1.34 -25.33
C GLU A 205 33.53 -1.13 -25.47
N CYS A 206 33.05 0.10 -25.19
CA CYS A 206 31.64 0.44 -25.27
C CYS A 206 31.16 0.42 -26.73
N LYS A 207 30.04 -0.24 -26.91
CA LYS A 207 29.31 -0.34 -28.17
C LYS A 207 28.13 0.64 -28.11
N ASP A 208 27.31 0.60 -29.17
CA ASP A 208 26.05 1.35 -29.20
C ASP A 208 25.23 1.17 -27.91
N PHE A 209 24.72 2.27 -27.34
CA PHE A 209 24.01 2.27 -26.05
C PHE A 209 22.77 1.37 -26.02
N SER A 210 22.20 1.06 -27.21
CA SER A 210 21.10 0.09 -27.33
C SER A 210 21.44 -1.31 -26.82
N GLN A 211 22.72 -1.64 -26.62
CA GLN A 211 23.13 -2.93 -26.08
C GLN A 211 22.97 -3.01 -24.54
N THR A 212 22.87 -1.88 -23.88
CA THR A 212 22.56 -1.84 -22.45
C THR A 212 21.10 -2.18 -22.17
N SER A 213 20.79 -2.65 -20.96
CA SER A 213 19.40 -2.86 -20.54
C SER A 213 18.61 -1.55 -20.52
N TRP A 214 19.25 -0.44 -20.18
CA TRP A 214 18.63 0.88 -20.15
C TRP A 214 18.31 1.40 -21.55
N GLY A 215 19.25 1.30 -22.48
CA GLY A 215 19.05 1.72 -23.88
C GLY A 215 17.93 0.97 -24.57
N LYS A 216 17.83 -0.35 -24.35
CA LYS A 216 16.72 -1.16 -24.88
C LYS A 216 15.34 -0.69 -24.42
N ILE A 217 15.20 -0.37 -23.13
CA ILE A 217 13.93 0.11 -22.57
C ILE A 217 13.57 1.48 -23.14
N LEU A 218 14.53 2.38 -23.23
CA LEU A 218 14.29 3.72 -23.75
C LEU A 218 13.95 3.71 -25.24
N LEU A 219 14.65 2.91 -26.06
CA LEU A 219 14.33 2.78 -27.49
C LEU A 219 12.95 2.12 -27.70
N LYS A 220 12.58 1.15 -26.84
CA LYS A 220 11.22 0.59 -26.86
C LYS A 220 10.17 1.65 -26.57
N GLN A 221 10.40 2.52 -25.59
CA GLN A 221 9.50 3.64 -25.28
C GLN A 221 9.34 4.60 -26.47
N ILE A 222 10.45 5.00 -27.11
CA ILE A 222 10.36 5.86 -28.29
C ILE A 222 9.65 5.15 -29.44
N LYS A 223 9.87 3.86 -29.62
CA LYS A 223 9.17 3.07 -30.64
C LYS A 223 7.66 3.10 -30.45
N GLU A 224 7.18 2.89 -29.23
CA GLU A 224 5.76 2.95 -28.89
C GLU A 224 5.16 4.32 -29.22
N VAL A 225 5.87 5.40 -28.94
CA VAL A 225 5.43 6.78 -29.25
C VAL A 225 5.41 7.03 -30.77
N VAL A 226 6.41 6.55 -31.49
CA VAL A 226 6.49 6.71 -32.96
C VAL A 226 5.42 5.86 -33.64
N ASP A 227 5.22 4.62 -33.20
CA ASP A 227 4.17 3.72 -33.73
C ASP A 227 2.78 4.34 -33.54
N ASP A 228 2.49 4.90 -32.35
CA ASP A 228 1.26 5.64 -32.05
C ASP A 228 1.09 6.85 -32.98
N GLY A 229 2.13 7.64 -33.15
CA GLY A 229 2.13 8.79 -34.06
C GLY A 229 1.84 8.40 -35.51
N ILE A 230 2.39 7.29 -35.96
CA ILE A 230 2.13 6.74 -37.31
C ILE A 230 0.68 6.28 -37.45
N ILE A 231 0.14 5.59 -36.45
CA ILE A 231 -1.26 5.15 -36.39
C ILE A 231 -2.22 6.35 -36.49
N GLN A 232 -1.95 7.44 -35.77
CA GLN A 232 -2.78 8.65 -35.80
C GLN A 232 -2.67 9.43 -37.09
N LEU A 233 -1.46 9.54 -37.71
CA LEU A 233 -1.30 10.34 -38.92
C LEU A 233 -1.72 9.64 -40.22
N LYS A 234 -1.63 8.30 -40.30
CA LYS A 234 -2.02 7.56 -41.52
C LYS A 234 -3.44 7.82 -42.00
N PRO A 235 -4.49 7.76 -41.15
CA PRO A 235 -5.86 8.07 -41.54
C PRO A 235 -6.02 9.51 -42.05
N GLU A 236 -5.37 10.47 -41.40
CA GLU A 236 -5.44 11.88 -41.79
C GLU A 236 -4.75 12.14 -43.15
N VAL A 237 -3.60 11.49 -43.41
CA VAL A 237 -2.96 11.53 -44.75
C VAL A 237 -3.89 10.96 -45.82
N GLN A 238 -4.61 9.88 -45.52
CA GLN A 238 -5.56 9.28 -46.46
C GLN A 238 -6.74 10.22 -46.72
N LYS A 239 -7.36 10.79 -45.72
CA LYS A 239 -8.45 11.77 -45.88
C LYS A 239 -8.03 12.97 -46.72
N LEU A 240 -6.83 13.51 -46.51
CA LEU A 240 -6.31 14.64 -47.27
C LEU A 240 -6.02 14.23 -48.73
N SER A 241 -5.69 12.96 -49.02
CA SER A 241 -5.44 12.46 -50.39
C SER A 241 -6.70 12.42 -51.24
N GLU A 242 -7.88 12.36 -50.60
CA GLU A 242 -9.17 12.30 -51.29
C GLU A 242 -9.73 13.71 -51.65
N CYS A 243 -9.06 14.77 -51.14
CA CYS A 243 -9.47 16.15 -51.33
C CYS A 243 -8.52 16.88 -52.32
N ASP A 244 -8.94 17.10 -53.55
CA ASP A 244 -8.11 17.76 -54.58
C ASP A 244 -7.64 19.16 -54.18
N ASP A 245 -8.44 19.92 -53.36
CA ASP A 245 -8.09 21.25 -52.88
C ASP A 245 -7.05 21.28 -51.77
N LEU A 246 -6.69 20.12 -51.22
CA LEU A 246 -5.73 19.97 -50.08
C LEU A 246 -4.43 19.28 -50.48
N LYS A 247 -4.09 19.26 -51.76
CA LYS A 247 -2.91 18.56 -52.27
C LYS A 247 -1.58 18.96 -51.58
N LYS A 248 -1.39 20.25 -51.29
CA LYS A 248 -0.17 20.72 -50.57
C LYS A 248 -0.15 20.29 -49.13
N SER A 249 -1.31 20.33 -48.44
CA SER A 249 -1.47 19.83 -47.07
C SER A 249 -1.18 18.32 -47.03
N TYR A 250 -1.68 17.55 -48.01
CA TYR A 250 -1.38 16.15 -48.19
C TYR A 250 0.11 15.87 -48.33
N GLU A 251 0.79 16.53 -49.31
CA GLU A 251 2.24 16.35 -49.56
C GLU A 251 3.05 16.68 -48.29
N PHE A 252 2.68 17.72 -47.57
CA PHE A 252 3.34 18.14 -46.34
C PHE A 252 3.18 17.11 -45.22
N LEU A 253 1.93 16.68 -44.94
CA LEU A 253 1.66 15.72 -43.88
C LEU A 253 2.25 14.34 -44.21
N ARG A 254 2.23 13.92 -45.49
CA ARG A 254 2.90 12.72 -45.98
C ARG A 254 4.42 12.78 -45.74
N GLY A 255 5.03 13.97 -45.92
CA GLY A 255 6.44 14.19 -45.60
C GLY A 255 6.73 13.98 -44.12
N ASN A 256 5.88 14.48 -43.21
CA ASN A 256 6.03 14.24 -41.76
C ASN A 256 5.85 12.75 -41.43
N LEU A 257 4.86 12.07 -42.01
CA LEU A 257 4.67 10.63 -41.80
C LEU A 257 5.90 9.83 -42.26
N ASN A 258 6.48 10.16 -43.42
CA ASN A 258 7.69 9.49 -43.91
C ASN A 258 8.89 9.68 -42.95
N GLN A 259 9.01 10.85 -42.29
CA GLN A 259 10.05 11.06 -41.28
C GLN A 259 9.85 10.15 -40.06
N LEU A 260 8.60 9.98 -39.59
CA LEU A 260 8.30 9.04 -38.51
C LEU A 260 8.59 7.59 -38.90
N GLU A 261 8.20 7.18 -40.15
CA GLU A 261 8.48 5.83 -40.67
C GLU A 261 10.02 5.61 -40.80
N LEU A 262 10.78 6.65 -41.15
CA LEU A 262 12.25 6.60 -41.18
C LEU A 262 12.84 6.40 -39.78
N LEU A 263 12.34 7.11 -38.79
CA LEU A 263 12.77 6.95 -37.41
C LEU A 263 12.44 5.55 -36.89
N GLN A 264 11.20 5.07 -37.10
CA GLN A 264 10.75 3.73 -36.75
C GLN A 264 11.69 2.64 -37.26
N ALA A 265 12.09 2.74 -38.54
CA ALA A 265 12.96 1.76 -39.20
C ALA A 265 14.40 1.75 -38.65
N ASN A 266 14.81 2.73 -37.86
CA ASN A 266 16.17 2.87 -37.34
C ASN A 266 16.26 2.89 -35.82
N LEU A 267 15.19 2.53 -35.10
CA LEU A 267 15.16 2.42 -33.61
C LEU A 267 15.88 1.17 -33.09
N ASP A 268 16.51 0.36 -33.92
CA ASP A 268 17.31 -0.79 -33.50
C ASP A 268 18.67 -0.41 -32.88
N THR A 269 19.20 0.77 -33.19
CA THR A 269 20.46 1.26 -32.71
C THR A 269 20.30 2.68 -32.19
N TRP A 270 20.96 2.97 -31.06
CA TRP A 270 20.88 4.26 -30.38
C TRP A 270 21.39 5.43 -31.24
N ASP A 271 22.63 5.29 -31.78
CA ASP A 271 23.28 6.38 -32.52
C ASP A 271 22.56 6.71 -33.81
N LYS A 272 21.98 5.73 -34.51
CA LYS A 272 21.14 6.00 -35.69
C LYS A 272 19.84 6.71 -35.29
N ALA A 273 19.16 6.26 -34.26
CA ALA A 273 17.94 6.89 -33.78
C ALA A 273 18.19 8.35 -33.38
N TYR A 274 19.25 8.60 -32.61
CA TYR A 274 19.70 9.94 -32.22
C TYR A 274 20.00 10.81 -33.46
N THR A 275 20.84 10.34 -34.40
CA THR A 275 21.23 11.10 -35.58
C THR A 275 20.01 11.46 -36.45
N ILE A 276 19.09 10.50 -36.66
CA ILE A 276 17.86 10.74 -37.42
C ILE A 276 16.99 11.76 -36.71
N TYR A 277 16.71 11.57 -35.41
CA TYR A 277 15.89 12.49 -34.64
C TYR A 277 16.48 13.92 -34.63
N ALA A 278 17.77 14.06 -34.40
CA ALA A 278 18.46 15.36 -34.39
C ALA A 278 18.42 16.10 -35.75
N THR A 279 18.24 15.37 -36.86
CA THR A 279 18.16 15.95 -38.22
C THR A 279 16.73 16.14 -38.71
N MET A 280 15.72 15.72 -37.94
CA MET A 280 14.31 15.85 -38.31
C MET A 280 13.86 17.31 -38.31
N ASP A 281 13.19 17.73 -39.36
CA ASP A 281 12.51 19.00 -39.47
C ASP A 281 11.08 18.78 -39.97
N PHE A 282 10.15 18.92 -39.09
CA PHE A 282 8.72 18.79 -39.38
C PHE A 282 8.09 20.04 -40.00
N GLY A 283 8.83 21.15 -40.09
CA GLY A 283 8.38 22.41 -40.65
C GLY A 283 7.17 23.03 -39.95
N LYS A 284 6.73 24.21 -40.40
CA LYS A 284 5.52 24.84 -39.90
C LYS A 284 4.34 24.63 -40.86
N TRP A 285 3.16 24.33 -40.31
CA TRP A 285 1.94 24.15 -41.09
C TRP A 285 1.48 25.49 -41.69
N THR A 286 1.77 25.70 -42.98
CA THR A 286 1.42 26.93 -43.69
C THR A 286 0.72 26.68 -44.99
N MET A 287 0.32 25.45 -45.29
CA MET A 287 -0.23 25.00 -46.57
C MET A 287 -1.69 25.39 -46.70
N ASP A 288 -2.15 25.63 -47.91
CA ASP A 288 -3.57 25.89 -48.28
C ASP A 288 -4.30 26.87 -47.37
N ARG A 289 -3.66 28.02 -47.04
CA ARG A 289 -4.13 29.00 -46.04
C ARG A 289 -5.55 29.50 -46.28
N ASN A 290 -6.00 29.52 -47.57
CA ASN A 290 -7.31 30.06 -47.95
C ASN A 290 -8.44 29.01 -47.96
N VAL A 291 -8.09 27.73 -47.70
CA VAL A 291 -9.06 26.62 -47.69
C VAL A 291 -9.40 26.34 -46.22
N LYS A 292 -10.70 26.44 -45.90
CA LYS A 292 -11.26 26.14 -44.57
C LYS A 292 -12.13 24.87 -44.68
N LEU A 293 -11.50 23.72 -44.66
CA LEU A 293 -12.16 22.43 -44.60
C LEU A 293 -11.85 21.77 -43.28
N ASP A 294 -12.83 21.05 -42.74
CA ASP A 294 -12.70 20.38 -41.43
C ASP A 294 -11.58 19.32 -41.43
N GLU A 295 -11.41 18.62 -42.56
CA GLU A 295 -10.34 17.63 -42.73
C GLU A 295 -8.96 18.25 -42.52
N LYS A 296 -8.74 19.48 -43.03
CA LYS A 296 -7.46 20.18 -42.86
C LYS A 296 -7.23 20.57 -41.40
N VAL A 297 -8.30 21.09 -40.73
CA VAL A 297 -8.21 21.51 -39.33
C VAL A 297 -7.93 20.31 -38.43
N ASN A 298 -8.61 19.21 -38.68
CA ASN A 298 -8.40 17.97 -37.91
C ASN A 298 -7.01 17.41 -38.13
N ALA A 299 -6.54 17.31 -39.39
CA ALA A 299 -5.19 16.86 -39.71
C ALA A 299 -4.10 17.73 -39.07
N GLN A 300 -4.31 19.05 -39.00
CA GLN A 300 -3.41 19.97 -38.31
C GLN A 300 -3.36 19.68 -36.81
N LYS A 301 -4.52 19.55 -36.16
CA LYS A 301 -4.62 19.27 -34.72
C LYS A 301 -3.96 17.92 -34.38
N VAL A 302 -4.25 16.86 -35.15
CA VAL A 302 -3.65 15.53 -34.94
C VAL A 302 -2.13 15.61 -35.10
N ARG A 303 -1.65 16.28 -36.15
CA ARG A 303 -0.22 16.48 -36.37
C ARG A 303 0.44 17.20 -35.19
N GLU A 304 -0.11 18.33 -34.74
CA GLU A 304 0.42 19.11 -33.63
C GLU A 304 0.53 18.26 -32.36
N LYS A 305 -0.50 17.47 -32.07
CA LYS A 305 -0.51 16.55 -30.92
C LYS A 305 0.56 15.45 -31.05
N VAL A 306 0.67 14.79 -32.23
CA VAL A 306 1.67 13.74 -32.46
C VAL A 306 3.08 14.30 -32.30
N LEU A 307 3.36 15.48 -32.89
CA LEU A 307 4.68 16.08 -32.81
C LEU A 307 5.01 16.57 -31.39
N SER A 308 4.04 17.10 -30.65
CA SER A 308 4.19 17.48 -29.24
C SER A 308 4.55 16.26 -28.40
N THR A 309 3.81 15.15 -28.54
CA THR A 309 4.09 13.89 -27.82
C THR A 309 5.45 13.31 -28.18
N LEU A 310 5.81 13.28 -29.47
CA LEU A 310 7.12 12.81 -29.91
C LEU A 310 8.25 13.69 -29.33
N LYS A 311 8.08 15.00 -29.41
CA LYS A 311 9.06 15.95 -28.92
C LYS A 311 9.28 15.81 -27.41
N SER A 312 8.21 15.80 -26.62
CA SER A 312 8.29 15.67 -25.17
C SER A 312 8.94 14.34 -24.71
N SER A 313 8.78 13.28 -25.48
CA SER A 313 9.39 11.98 -25.19
C SER A 313 10.83 11.88 -25.71
N ALA A 314 11.07 12.27 -26.96
CA ALA A 314 12.38 12.13 -27.59
C ALA A 314 13.40 13.15 -27.08
N GLU A 315 13.00 14.39 -26.74
CA GLU A 315 13.86 15.39 -26.11
C GLU A 315 14.37 14.96 -24.72
N LYS A 316 13.71 14.00 -24.09
CA LYS A 316 14.17 13.43 -22.82
C LYS A 316 15.07 12.20 -23.01
N VAL A 317 14.99 11.52 -24.13
CA VAL A 317 15.66 10.23 -24.38
C VAL A 317 16.77 10.36 -25.42
N LEU A 318 16.48 10.84 -26.62
CA LEU A 318 17.45 10.95 -27.73
C LEU A 318 18.16 12.31 -27.70
N ILE A 319 18.80 12.65 -26.57
CA ILE A 319 19.46 13.94 -26.34
C ILE A 319 20.96 13.90 -26.60
N MET A 320 21.56 12.71 -26.63
CA MET A 320 23.00 12.51 -26.71
C MET A 320 23.33 11.22 -27.44
N ASP A 321 24.53 11.11 -27.98
CA ASP A 321 25.04 9.89 -28.60
C ASP A 321 25.47 8.85 -27.54
N SER A 322 25.86 7.65 -27.99
CA SER A 322 26.26 6.56 -27.10
C SER A 322 27.49 6.92 -26.24
N ASN A 323 28.45 7.67 -26.75
CA ASN A 323 29.65 8.02 -25.99
C ASN A 323 29.34 8.98 -24.84
N GLU A 324 28.52 9.99 -25.12
CA GLU A 324 28.06 10.95 -24.10
C GLU A 324 27.23 10.24 -23.03
N ALA A 325 26.34 9.34 -23.45
CA ALA A 325 25.53 8.55 -22.54
C ALA A 325 26.35 7.67 -21.57
N TYR A 326 27.40 7.02 -22.10
CA TYR A 326 28.32 6.26 -21.24
C TYR A 326 29.15 7.16 -20.34
N GLN A 327 29.58 8.32 -20.80
CA GLN A 327 30.38 9.26 -19.99
C GLN A 327 29.61 9.76 -18.79
N ASP A 328 28.32 10.10 -18.98
CA ASP A 328 27.44 10.51 -17.87
C ASP A 328 27.31 9.42 -16.79
N ILE A 329 27.18 8.17 -17.22
CA ILE A 329 27.06 7.04 -16.31
C ILE A 329 28.38 6.81 -15.55
N ILE A 330 29.53 6.84 -16.25
CA ILE A 330 30.87 6.66 -15.65
C ILE A 330 31.14 7.77 -14.62
N ASN A 331 30.76 9.01 -14.92
CA ASN A 331 30.96 10.14 -14.00
C ASN A 331 30.24 9.93 -12.64
N MET A 332 29.16 9.16 -12.61
CA MET A 332 28.45 8.86 -11.37
C MET A 332 29.04 7.68 -10.57
N TYR A 333 29.92 6.89 -11.17
CA TYR A 333 30.47 5.69 -10.54
C TYR A 333 31.23 6.00 -9.23
N ASP A 334 32.11 7.03 -9.22
CA ASP A 334 32.88 7.41 -8.03
C ASP A 334 31.98 7.84 -6.85
N ILE A 335 30.91 8.57 -7.14
CA ILE A 335 29.94 9.02 -6.13
C ILE A 335 29.16 7.83 -5.56
N LEU A 336 28.74 6.90 -6.44
CA LEU A 336 28.02 5.70 -6.02
C LEU A 336 28.89 4.77 -5.17
N LYS A 337 30.17 4.60 -5.50
CA LYS A 337 31.13 3.85 -4.67
C LYS A 337 31.34 4.45 -3.28
N LYS A 338 31.33 5.78 -3.17
CA LYS A 338 31.39 6.44 -1.87
C LYS A 338 30.11 6.25 -1.07
N LEU A 339 28.95 6.32 -1.74
CA LEU A 339 27.67 6.06 -1.11
C LEU A 339 27.56 4.62 -0.62
N GLU A 340 28.02 3.64 -1.40
CA GLU A 340 28.14 2.25 -0.99
C GLU A 340 28.95 2.12 0.29
N GLY A 341 30.15 2.70 0.33
CA GLY A 341 31.00 2.67 1.53
C GLY A 341 30.26 3.17 2.78
N LEU A 342 29.52 4.29 2.65
CA LEU A 342 28.75 4.85 3.76
C LEU A 342 27.59 3.94 4.19
N ILE A 343 26.91 3.27 3.25
CA ILE A 343 25.82 2.32 3.54
C ILE A 343 26.38 1.09 4.25
N LEU A 344 27.56 0.60 3.84
CA LEU A 344 28.21 -0.55 4.48
C LEU A 344 28.70 -0.21 5.89
N ASP A 345 29.28 0.99 6.11
CA ASP A 345 29.64 1.47 7.45
C ASP A 345 28.42 1.51 8.36
N PHE A 346 27.29 2.09 7.87
CA PHE A 346 26.04 2.09 8.62
C PHE A 346 25.57 0.67 8.95
N SER A 347 25.57 -0.24 7.97
CA SER A 347 25.13 -1.64 8.15
C SER A 347 25.94 -2.34 9.26
N GLN A 348 27.26 -2.15 9.27
CA GLN A 348 28.14 -2.76 10.26
C GLN A 348 27.90 -2.21 11.68
N ILE A 349 27.81 -0.89 11.82
CA ILE A 349 27.55 -0.25 13.11
C ILE A 349 26.17 -0.67 13.63
N PHE A 350 25.17 -0.66 12.77
CA PHE A 350 23.80 -1.04 13.13
C PHE A 350 23.70 -2.50 13.57
N ALA A 351 24.33 -3.45 12.86
CA ALA A 351 24.39 -4.84 13.25
C ALA A 351 25.10 -5.03 14.60
N LYS A 352 26.20 -4.30 14.84
CA LYS A 352 26.91 -4.29 16.12
C LYS A 352 26.02 -3.80 17.26
N ARG A 353 25.30 -2.70 17.08
CA ARG A 353 24.39 -2.12 18.08
C ARG A 353 23.21 -3.04 18.39
N LYS A 354 22.63 -3.72 17.39
CA LYS A 354 21.61 -4.75 17.60
C LYS A 354 22.16 -5.90 18.45
N LYS A 355 23.37 -6.39 18.14
CA LYS A 355 24.02 -7.47 18.89
C LYS A 355 24.31 -7.07 20.35
N GLU A 356 24.81 -5.86 20.62
CA GLU A 356 25.05 -5.34 21.96
C GLU A 356 23.77 -5.30 22.81
N LYS A 357 22.62 -5.03 22.19
CA LYS A 357 21.31 -5.00 22.85
C LYS A 357 20.58 -6.36 22.85
N ASN A 358 21.21 -7.44 22.37
CA ASN A 358 20.62 -8.77 22.19
C ASN A 358 19.27 -8.74 21.44
N MET A 359 19.17 -7.92 20.39
CA MET A 359 17.98 -7.76 19.59
C MET A 359 18.24 -8.06 18.11
N VAL A 360 17.22 -8.50 17.42
CA VAL A 360 17.19 -8.73 15.97
C VAL A 360 15.92 -8.13 15.39
N ASP A 361 15.95 -7.74 14.13
CA ASP A 361 14.73 -7.40 13.38
C ASP A 361 14.28 -8.59 12.51
N PHE A 362 13.15 -8.45 11.83
CA PHE A 362 12.61 -9.52 10.98
C PHE A 362 13.53 -9.84 9.79
N SER A 363 14.20 -8.83 9.23
CA SER A 363 15.16 -9.02 8.14
C SER A 363 16.38 -9.82 8.61
N ASP A 364 16.89 -9.53 9.82
CA ASP A 364 17.98 -10.33 10.42
C ASP A 364 17.57 -11.80 10.53
N VAL A 365 16.34 -12.08 10.97
CA VAL A 365 15.87 -13.47 11.14
C VAL A 365 15.88 -14.23 9.81
N GLU A 366 15.42 -13.60 8.71
CA GLU A 366 15.46 -14.19 7.38
C GLU A 366 16.92 -14.42 6.91
N HIS A 367 17.78 -13.41 7.02
CA HIS A 367 19.19 -13.50 6.62
C HIS A 367 20.01 -14.48 7.48
N PHE A 368 19.74 -14.57 8.78
CA PHE A 368 20.36 -15.55 9.64
C PHE A 368 19.92 -16.98 9.28
N ALA A 369 18.63 -17.17 9.02
CA ALA A 369 18.14 -18.45 8.53
C ALA A 369 18.82 -18.84 7.20
N LEU A 370 18.93 -17.88 6.26
CA LEU A 370 19.61 -18.10 4.99
C LEU A 370 21.07 -18.49 5.20
N LYS A 371 21.80 -17.77 6.07
CA LYS A 371 23.22 -18.06 6.40
C LYS A 371 23.42 -19.41 7.08
N ILE A 372 22.44 -19.89 7.86
CA ILE A 372 22.46 -21.23 8.46
C ILE A 372 22.21 -22.31 7.38
N LEU A 373 21.34 -22.03 6.41
CA LEU A 373 20.86 -23.02 5.45
C LEU A 373 21.72 -23.08 4.17
N LEU A 374 22.37 -21.99 3.78
CA LEU A 374 23.23 -21.93 2.58
C LEU A 374 24.66 -21.54 2.94
N ASP A 375 25.63 -22.15 2.26
CA ASP A 375 27.04 -21.76 2.32
C ASP A 375 27.33 -20.51 1.47
N GLU A 376 28.56 -20.01 1.51
CA GLU A 376 29.00 -18.82 0.74
C GLU A 376 28.87 -18.99 -0.78
N ASN A 377 28.78 -20.22 -1.27
CA ASN A 377 28.60 -20.56 -2.68
C ASN A 377 27.11 -20.78 -3.06
N GLY A 378 26.19 -20.63 -2.10
CA GLY A 378 24.78 -20.86 -2.29
C GLY A 378 24.36 -22.33 -2.28
N ASN A 379 25.21 -23.26 -1.77
CA ASN A 379 24.88 -24.67 -1.65
C ASN A 379 24.25 -24.97 -0.28
N PRO A 380 23.30 -25.93 -0.20
CA PRO A 380 22.70 -26.37 1.05
C PRO A 380 23.73 -26.92 2.07
N THR A 381 23.71 -26.36 3.28
CA THR A 381 24.53 -26.81 4.40
C THR A 381 24.07 -28.18 4.95
N GLU A 382 24.83 -28.76 5.87
CA GLU A 382 24.43 -29.99 6.58
C GLU A 382 23.12 -29.79 7.40
N ILE A 383 22.86 -28.58 7.87
CA ILE A 383 21.59 -28.22 8.53
C ILE A 383 20.44 -28.23 7.53
N ALA A 384 20.63 -27.62 6.37
CA ALA A 384 19.62 -27.64 5.29
C ALA A 384 19.32 -29.09 4.88
N LYS A 385 20.32 -29.95 4.74
CA LYS A 385 20.13 -31.38 4.41
C LYS A 385 19.33 -32.14 5.48
N LYS A 386 19.43 -31.76 6.77
CA LYS A 386 18.56 -32.30 7.82
C LYS A 386 17.10 -31.91 7.59
N TYR A 387 16.82 -30.65 7.23
CA TYR A 387 15.48 -30.21 6.89
C TYR A 387 14.96 -30.85 5.60
N GLN A 388 15.80 -31.03 4.56
CA GLN A 388 15.46 -31.79 3.36
C GLN A 388 15.01 -33.22 3.70
N SER A 389 15.70 -33.88 4.65
CA SER A 389 15.34 -35.23 5.10
C SER A 389 14.09 -35.25 5.97
N LYS A 390 13.82 -34.17 6.70
CA LYS A 390 12.67 -34.04 7.59
C LYS A 390 11.38 -33.82 6.81
N PHE A 391 11.36 -32.92 5.83
CA PHE A 391 10.14 -32.52 5.16
C PHE A 391 9.87 -33.37 3.91
N ASP A 392 8.75 -34.08 3.90
CA ASP A 392 8.28 -34.81 2.74
C ASP A 392 7.56 -33.88 1.73
N GLU A 393 6.96 -32.81 2.22
CA GLU A 393 6.37 -31.76 1.37
C GLU A 393 6.51 -30.40 2.04
N ILE A 394 6.78 -29.38 1.21
CA ILE A 394 6.79 -27.96 1.55
C ILE A 394 5.64 -27.31 0.77
N ALA A 395 4.59 -26.92 1.49
CA ALA A 395 3.41 -26.27 0.91
C ALA A 395 3.45 -24.78 1.20
N ILE A 396 3.28 -23.95 0.16
CA ILE A 396 3.36 -22.50 0.23
C ILE A 396 2.02 -21.94 -0.25
N ASP A 397 1.31 -21.25 0.64
CA ASP A 397 0.08 -20.51 0.30
C ASP A 397 0.43 -19.06 -0.07
N GLU A 398 -0.33 -18.46 -0.98
CA GLU A 398 -0.13 -17.10 -1.50
C GLU A 398 1.29 -16.87 -2.05
N TYR A 399 1.81 -17.87 -2.80
CA TYR A 399 3.20 -17.88 -3.31
C TYR A 399 3.57 -16.61 -4.11
N GLN A 400 2.61 -15.94 -4.77
CA GLN A 400 2.84 -14.69 -5.52
C GLN A 400 3.29 -13.51 -4.64
N ASP A 401 3.18 -13.61 -3.33
CA ASP A 401 3.61 -12.57 -2.39
C ASP A 401 5.00 -12.83 -1.78
N SER A 402 5.67 -13.92 -2.18
CA SER A 402 7.01 -14.26 -1.70
C SER A 402 8.08 -13.29 -2.23
N ASN A 403 9.10 -13.02 -1.42
CA ASN A 403 10.31 -12.31 -1.83
C ASN A 403 11.44 -13.27 -2.21
N LEU A 404 12.55 -12.72 -2.71
CA LEU A 404 13.68 -13.54 -3.19
C LEU A 404 14.40 -14.28 -2.04
N VAL A 405 14.53 -13.66 -0.86
CA VAL A 405 15.17 -14.30 0.32
C VAL A 405 14.36 -15.52 0.75
N GLN A 406 13.04 -15.38 0.82
CA GLN A 406 12.11 -16.46 1.16
C GLN A 406 12.18 -17.62 0.16
N GLU A 407 12.27 -17.31 -1.14
CA GLU A 407 12.45 -18.31 -2.20
C GLU A 407 13.74 -19.11 -1.98
N TYR A 408 14.86 -18.44 -1.69
CA TYR A 408 16.15 -19.12 -1.41
C TYR A 408 16.09 -19.99 -0.15
N ILE A 409 15.44 -19.52 0.91
CA ILE A 409 15.26 -20.30 2.14
C ILE A 409 14.46 -21.57 1.87
N LEU A 410 13.29 -21.46 1.21
CA LEU A 410 12.41 -22.60 0.97
C LEU A 410 12.99 -23.59 -0.03
N THR A 411 13.68 -23.13 -1.05
CA THR A 411 14.37 -24.00 -2.02
C THR A 411 15.56 -24.72 -1.41
N SER A 412 16.30 -24.10 -0.48
CA SER A 412 17.45 -24.71 0.20
C SER A 412 17.08 -25.95 1.01
N ILE A 413 15.85 -26.01 1.55
CA ILE A 413 15.35 -27.13 2.35
C ILE A 413 14.50 -28.12 1.55
N SER A 414 14.39 -27.92 0.24
CA SER A 414 13.65 -28.80 -0.67
C SER A 414 14.50 -29.99 -1.13
N LYS A 415 13.83 -31.12 -1.40
CA LYS A 415 14.42 -32.30 -2.06
C LYS A 415 14.56 -32.12 -3.59
N GLY A 416 14.08 -30.98 -4.12
CA GLY A 416 14.07 -30.67 -5.56
C GLY A 416 12.79 -31.06 -6.29
N ASN A 417 11.88 -31.83 -5.67
CA ASN A 417 10.62 -32.30 -6.27
C ASN A 417 9.45 -32.34 -5.27
N ASN A 418 9.52 -31.60 -4.18
CA ASN A 418 8.55 -31.69 -3.09
C ASN A 418 7.96 -30.32 -2.66
N ILE A 419 8.05 -29.32 -3.52
CA ILE A 419 7.44 -28.00 -3.26
C ILE A 419 6.06 -27.95 -3.92
N PHE A 420 5.04 -27.60 -3.13
CA PHE A 420 3.68 -27.36 -3.57
C PHE A 420 3.31 -25.87 -3.36
N MET A 421 3.22 -25.13 -4.43
CA MET A 421 2.96 -23.69 -4.43
C MET A 421 1.54 -23.41 -4.87
N VAL A 422 0.81 -22.60 -4.12
CA VAL A 422 -0.54 -22.15 -4.48
C VAL A 422 -0.55 -20.64 -4.53
N GLY A 423 -1.11 -20.07 -5.57
CA GLY A 423 -1.19 -18.62 -5.70
C GLY A 423 -2.00 -18.15 -6.91
N ASP A 424 -2.12 -16.83 -7.00
CA ASP A 424 -2.72 -16.11 -8.13
C ASP A 424 -1.93 -14.82 -8.37
N VAL A 425 -1.19 -14.76 -9.45
CA VAL A 425 -0.38 -13.57 -9.76
C VAL A 425 -1.22 -12.31 -9.88
N LYS A 426 -2.48 -12.44 -10.31
CA LYS A 426 -3.45 -11.33 -10.38
C LYS A 426 -3.84 -10.76 -9.00
N GLN A 427 -3.46 -11.44 -7.92
CA GLN A 427 -3.65 -11.00 -6.53
C GLN A 427 -2.33 -10.60 -5.84
N SER A 428 -1.23 -10.47 -6.58
CA SER A 428 0.03 -9.94 -6.05
C SER A 428 -0.04 -8.42 -5.93
N ILE A 429 -0.25 -7.92 -4.70
CA ILE A 429 -0.46 -6.51 -4.37
C ILE A 429 0.44 -6.01 -3.24
N TYR A 430 1.56 -6.70 -3.00
CA TYR A 430 2.50 -6.38 -1.92
C TYR A 430 3.90 -6.03 -2.43
N LYS A 431 3.99 -5.37 -3.61
CA LYS A 431 5.27 -4.88 -4.16
C LYS A 431 5.99 -3.93 -3.19
N PHE A 432 5.25 -3.11 -2.44
CA PHE A 432 5.79 -2.25 -1.39
C PHE A 432 6.47 -3.03 -0.24
N ARG A 433 6.21 -4.35 -0.11
CA ARG A 433 6.94 -5.28 0.76
C ARG A 433 7.99 -6.10 0.01
N GLN A 434 8.39 -5.65 -1.17
CA GLN A 434 9.36 -6.31 -2.05
C GLN A 434 8.92 -7.72 -2.50
N ALA A 435 7.60 -7.97 -2.58
CA ALA A 435 7.09 -9.18 -3.22
C ALA A 435 7.52 -9.23 -4.70
N ARG A 436 7.86 -10.43 -5.17
CA ARG A 436 8.42 -10.70 -6.50
C ARG A 436 7.46 -11.55 -7.34
N PRO A 437 6.44 -10.95 -7.97
CA PRO A 437 5.49 -11.68 -8.83
C PRO A 437 6.16 -12.36 -10.02
N ASP A 438 7.32 -11.87 -10.45
CA ASP A 438 8.15 -12.46 -11.51
C ASP A 438 8.62 -13.89 -11.16
N LEU A 439 8.81 -14.23 -9.88
CA LEU A 439 9.10 -15.60 -9.44
C LEU A 439 7.94 -16.55 -9.79
N PHE A 440 6.71 -16.11 -9.51
CA PHE A 440 5.52 -16.86 -9.91
C PHE A 440 5.38 -16.96 -11.43
N LEU A 441 5.52 -15.85 -12.15
CA LEU A 441 5.38 -15.78 -13.60
C LEU A 441 6.43 -16.64 -14.32
N SER A 442 7.67 -16.67 -13.83
CA SER A 442 8.72 -17.53 -14.37
C SER A 442 8.33 -19.01 -14.30
N LYS A 443 7.87 -19.47 -13.13
CA LYS A 443 7.39 -20.84 -12.93
C LYS A 443 6.11 -21.10 -13.75
N TYR A 444 5.19 -20.14 -13.82
CA TYR A 444 3.98 -20.25 -14.60
C TYR A 444 4.27 -20.47 -16.10
N LYS A 445 5.30 -19.81 -16.64
CA LYS A 445 5.74 -19.96 -18.04
C LYS A 445 6.53 -21.24 -18.29
N THR A 446 7.31 -21.73 -17.32
CA THR A 446 8.23 -22.87 -17.49
C THR A 446 7.61 -24.23 -17.13
N TYR A 447 6.76 -24.30 -16.09
CA TYR A 447 6.12 -25.54 -15.66
C TYR A 447 5.09 -26.01 -16.68
N LYS A 448 4.96 -27.32 -16.85
CA LYS A 448 4.12 -27.94 -17.89
C LYS A 448 2.77 -28.37 -17.36
N LEU A 449 1.76 -28.32 -18.20
CA LEU A 449 0.47 -28.97 -17.93
C LEU A 449 0.66 -30.49 -17.93
N LYS A 450 -0.21 -31.22 -17.25
CA LYS A 450 -0.10 -32.69 -17.10
C LYS A 450 0.00 -33.42 -18.44
N GLN A 451 -0.73 -32.95 -19.43
CA GLN A 451 -0.73 -33.53 -20.79
C GLN A 451 0.59 -33.36 -21.56
N ASP A 452 1.35 -32.32 -21.21
CA ASP A 452 2.59 -31.92 -21.90
C ASP A 452 3.84 -32.27 -21.06
N LYS A 453 3.64 -32.81 -19.83
CA LYS A 453 4.68 -33.10 -18.85
C LYS A 453 5.48 -34.33 -19.22
N THR A 454 6.81 -34.23 -19.19
CA THR A 454 7.76 -35.35 -19.21
C THR A 454 8.20 -35.71 -17.80
N GLU A 455 8.99 -36.79 -17.63
CA GLU A 455 9.38 -37.35 -16.33
C GLU A 455 10.20 -36.36 -15.46
N ASN A 456 10.90 -35.41 -16.09
CA ASN A 456 11.74 -34.42 -15.38
C ASN A 456 11.13 -33.02 -15.29
N ASP A 457 9.92 -32.83 -15.80
CA ASP A 457 9.27 -31.50 -15.78
C ASP A 457 8.50 -31.27 -14.48
N ASP A 458 8.49 -30.04 -14.02
CA ASP A 458 7.62 -29.59 -12.95
C ASP A 458 6.20 -29.35 -13.48
N LEU A 459 5.19 -29.44 -12.60
CA LEU A 459 3.79 -29.48 -12.95
C LEU A 459 3.09 -28.14 -12.69
N LYS A 460 2.38 -27.64 -13.69
CA LYS A 460 1.43 -26.52 -13.55
C LYS A 460 0.00 -27.05 -13.56
N ILE A 461 -0.80 -26.61 -12.58
CA ILE A 461 -2.23 -26.90 -12.49
C ILE A 461 -2.98 -25.58 -12.44
N GLN A 462 -4.03 -25.45 -13.25
CA GLN A 462 -4.85 -24.23 -13.30
C GLN A 462 -6.22 -24.50 -12.72
N LEU A 463 -6.65 -23.71 -11.73
CA LEU A 463 -8.00 -23.80 -11.14
C LEU A 463 -8.86 -22.67 -11.66
N PHE A 464 -9.73 -22.98 -12.62
CA PHE A 464 -10.52 -21.99 -13.37
C PHE A 464 -11.87 -21.64 -12.72
N LYS A 465 -12.46 -22.53 -11.91
CA LYS A 465 -13.81 -22.35 -11.40
C LYS A 465 -13.84 -21.49 -10.15
N ASN A 466 -14.66 -20.46 -10.17
CA ASN A 466 -14.91 -19.58 -9.02
C ASN A 466 -16.18 -20.06 -8.28
N PHE A 467 -16.04 -20.44 -7.00
CA PHE A 467 -17.12 -20.89 -6.12
C PHE A 467 -17.58 -19.79 -5.15
N ARG A 468 -17.07 -18.56 -5.31
CA ARG A 468 -17.34 -17.43 -4.43
C ARG A 468 -18.46 -16.54 -4.94
N SER A 469 -18.36 -16.15 -6.21
CA SER A 469 -19.11 -15.02 -6.78
C SER A 469 -20.19 -15.47 -7.74
N ARG A 470 -21.22 -14.65 -7.89
CA ARG A 470 -22.25 -14.80 -8.92
C ARG A 470 -21.72 -14.47 -10.31
N LYS A 471 -22.47 -14.93 -11.30
CA LYS A 471 -22.13 -14.77 -12.72
C LYS A 471 -21.95 -13.29 -13.11
N GLU A 472 -22.80 -12.40 -12.62
CA GLU A 472 -22.80 -10.96 -12.93
C GLU A 472 -21.48 -10.31 -12.50
N VAL A 473 -20.98 -10.67 -11.32
CA VAL A 473 -19.68 -10.22 -10.79
C VAL A 473 -18.52 -10.73 -11.65
N LEU A 474 -18.58 -12.01 -12.04
CA LEU A 474 -17.53 -12.66 -12.83
C LEU A 474 -17.47 -12.12 -14.24
N ASP A 475 -18.61 -12.00 -14.91
CA ASP A 475 -18.69 -11.53 -16.30
C ASP A 475 -18.22 -10.07 -16.41
N PHE A 476 -18.60 -9.20 -15.45
CA PHE A 476 -18.11 -7.82 -15.42
C PHE A 476 -16.59 -7.79 -15.19
N SER A 477 -16.08 -8.54 -14.23
CA SER A 477 -14.64 -8.61 -13.98
C SER A 477 -13.87 -9.13 -15.20
N ASN A 478 -14.35 -10.20 -15.84
CA ASN A 478 -13.75 -10.74 -17.05
C ASN A 478 -13.74 -9.72 -18.20
N LEU A 479 -14.83 -8.95 -18.38
CA LEU A 479 -14.88 -7.89 -19.39
C LEU A 479 -13.78 -6.86 -19.16
N ILE A 480 -13.69 -6.31 -17.93
CA ILE A 480 -12.70 -5.27 -17.61
C ILE A 480 -11.29 -5.81 -17.86
N PHE A 481 -10.90 -6.92 -17.21
CA PHE A 481 -9.51 -7.40 -17.24
C PHE A 481 -9.08 -7.97 -18.60
N SER A 482 -10.00 -8.54 -19.38
CA SER A 482 -9.67 -8.98 -20.74
C SER A 482 -9.30 -7.82 -21.69
N LYS A 483 -9.63 -6.57 -21.29
CA LYS A 483 -9.36 -5.38 -22.09
C LYS A 483 -8.21 -4.56 -21.58
N ILE A 484 -7.94 -4.55 -20.27
CA ILE A 484 -6.88 -3.72 -19.69
C ILE A 484 -5.63 -4.50 -19.34
N MET A 485 -5.70 -5.81 -19.00
CA MET A 485 -4.58 -6.60 -18.52
C MET A 485 -3.92 -7.35 -19.67
N THR A 486 -2.93 -6.71 -20.29
CA THR A 486 -2.10 -7.26 -21.39
C THR A 486 -0.70 -7.61 -20.85
N GLU A 487 0.07 -8.44 -21.58
CA GLU A 487 1.44 -8.80 -21.17
C GLU A 487 2.35 -7.55 -21.05
N GLU A 488 2.12 -6.54 -21.88
CA GLU A 488 2.96 -5.34 -21.93
C GLU A 488 2.69 -4.37 -20.77
N LEU A 489 1.45 -4.27 -20.28
CA LEU A 489 1.06 -3.36 -19.20
C LEU A 489 0.70 -4.10 -17.90
N GLY A 490 0.12 -5.30 -18.00
CA GLY A 490 -0.30 -6.11 -16.85
C GLY A 490 0.66 -7.26 -16.51
N GLU A 491 1.76 -7.42 -17.26
CA GLU A 491 2.74 -8.52 -17.14
C GLU A 491 2.14 -9.92 -17.39
N LEU A 492 0.86 -10.00 -17.70
CA LEU A 492 0.10 -11.20 -18.01
C LEU A 492 -1.00 -10.85 -19.01
N ASN A 493 -1.23 -11.72 -20.00
CA ASN A 493 -2.39 -11.62 -20.88
C ASN A 493 -3.60 -12.29 -20.23
N TYR A 494 -4.65 -11.52 -19.93
CA TYR A 494 -5.89 -12.03 -19.35
C TYR A 494 -6.78 -12.59 -20.48
N THR A 495 -6.51 -13.83 -20.88
CA THR A 495 -7.24 -14.55 -21.93
C THR A 495 -8.33 -15.45 -21.34
N GLU A 496 -9.05 -16.19 -22.19
CA GLU A 496 -10.08 -17.15 -21.75
C GLU A 496 -9.55 -18.20 -20.75
N GLU A 497 -8.25 -18.51 -20.82
CA GLU A 497 -7.58 -19.41 -19.86
C GLU A 497 -7.49 -18.82 -18.44
N GLU A 498 -7.54 -17.49 -18.33
CA GLU A 498 -7.48 -16.78 -17.05
C GLU A 498 -8.86 -16.34 -16.54
N TYR A 499 -9.93 -16.56 -17.32
CA TYR A 499 -11.28 -16.14 -16.96
C TYR A 499 -11.77 -16.79 -15.67
N LEU A 500 -12.50 -15.99 -14.91
CA LEU A 500 -13.27 -16.45 -13.74
C LEU A 500 -14.51 -17.19 -14.24
N ASN A 501 -14.51 -18.50 -14.17
CA ASN A 501 -15.61 -19.34 -14.62
C ASN A 501 -16.56 -19.68 -13.48
N LEU A 502 -17.88 -19.61 -13.70
CA LEU A 502 -18.87 -19.88 -12.67
C LEU A 502 -18.79 -21.34 -12.17
N GLY A 503 -18.57 -21.49 -10.87
CA GLY A 503 -18.60 -22.78 -10.17
C GLY A 503 -19.61 -22.81 -9.01
N ALA A 504 -20.09 -21.62 -8.58
CA ALA A 504 -21.04 -21.50 -7.49
C ALA A 504 -22.48 -21.75 -7.96
N ASP A 505 -23.29 -22.36 -7.09
CA ASP A 505 -24.72 -22.60 -7.31
C ASP A 505 -25.55 -21.63 -6.46
N TYR A 506 -25.73 -20.42 -7.00
CA TYR A 506 -26.55 -19.39 -6.36
C TYR A 506 -27.98 -19.46 -6.85
N LYS A 507 -28.94 -19.42 -5.94
CA LYS A 507 -30.36 -19.24 -6.29
C LYS A 507 -30.62 -17.80 -6.68
N ASP A 508 -31.54 -17.59 -7.63
CA ASP A 508 -32.01 -16.27 -8.02
C ASP A 508 -32.63 -15.54 -6.82
N THR A 509 -32.19 -14.31 -6.55
CA THR A 509 -32.71 -13.46 -5.48
C THR A 509 -33.90 -12.60 -5.92
N GLY A 510 -34.05 -12.37 -7.21
CA GLY A 510 -35.05 -11.44 -7.78
C GLY A 510 -34.59 -10.00 -7.74
N GLU A 511 -33.33 -9.73 -7.34
CA GLU A 511 -32.73 -8.42 -7.31
C GLU A 511 -31.97 -8.11 -8.61
N ASP A 512 -31.76 -6.85 -8.91
CA ASP A 512 -30.84 -6.43 -9.96
C ASP A 512 -29.40 -6.53 -9.46
N LEU A 513 -28.70 -7.55 -9.92
CA LEU A 513 -27.35 -7.88 -9.50
C LEU A 513 -26.25 -7.36 -10.46
N LYS A 514 -26.65 -6.66 -11.54
CA LYS A 514 -25.69 -6.00 -12.42
C LYS A 514 -24.76 -5.09 -11.61
N THR A 515 -23.52 -4.97 -12.04
CA THR A 515 -22.60 -3.96 -11.47
C THR A 515 -23.19 -2.57 -11.66
N GLU A 516 -23.10 -1.73 -10.64
CA GLU A 516 -23.59 -0.37 -10.68
C GLU A 516 -22.41 0.59 -10.69
N ILE A 517 -22.37 1.51 -11.64
CA ILE A 517 -21.29 2.49 -11.82
C ILE A 517 -21.91 3.87 -11.72
N ASP A 518 -21.61 4.57 -10.63
CA ASP A 518 -22.15 5.88 -10.29
C ASP A 518 -21.03 6.93 -10.38
N ILE A 519 -21.04 7.74 -11.42
CA ILE A 519 -20.04 8.78 -11.66
C ILE A 519 -20.62 10.12 -11.22
N ILE A 520 -19.93 10.79 -10.31
CA ILE A 520 -20.30 12.10 -9.82
C ILE A 520 -19.48 13.14 -10.59
N THR A 521 -20.16 13.96 -11.38
CA THR A 521 -19.51 14.99 -12.20
C THR A 521 -19.27 16.24 -11.36
N ILE A 522 -18.05 16.77 -11.46
CA ILE A 522 -17.63 18.02 -10.84
C ILE A 522 -17.42 19.04 -11.95
N ASP A 523 -18.18 20.15 -11.92
CA ASP A 523 -17.96 21.29 -12.79
C ASP A 523 -17.00 22.27 -12.07
N ASN A 524 -15.80 22.43 -12.58
CA ASN A 524 -14.93 23.53 -12.15
C ASN A 524 -15.36 24.82 -12.83
N LYS A 525 -15.61 25.86 -12.05
CA LYS A 525 -15.65 27.22 -12.56
C LYS A 525 -14.19 27.64 -12.81
N GLU A 526 -13.87 27.83 -14.10
CA GLU A 526 -12.70 28.54 -14.59
C GLU A 526 -11.38 28.21 -13.87
N ASP A 527 -10.74 27.13 -14.28
CA ASP A 527 -9.30 27.00 -14.11
C ASP A 527 -8.64 26.83 -15.49
N GLU A 528 -7.66 27.67 -15.72
CA GLU A 528 -6.79 27.71 -16.88
C GLU A 528 -6.25 26.31 -17.21
N GLU A 529 -6.09 26.03 -18.49
CA GLU A 529 -5.54 24.80 -19.05
C GLU A 529 -4.39 24.28 -18.16
N GLU A 530 -4.61 23.14 -17.48
CA GLU A 530 -3.48 22.40 -16.89
C GLU A 530 -2.49 22.15 -18.02
N PRO A 531 -1.27 22.65 -17.93
CA PRO A 531 -0.27 22.35 -18.94
C PRO A 531 -0.10 20.84 -19.01
N GLU A 532 -0.23 20.24 -20.18
CA GLU A 532 0.14 18.85 -20.44
C GLU A 532 1.56 18.65 -19.90
N GLU A 533 1.65 17.90 -18.81
CA GLU A 533 2.86 17.40 -18.13
C GLU A 533 4.20 18.03 -18.63
N LEU A 534 4.43 19.26 -18.29
CA LEU A 534 5.78 19.72 -18.03
C LEU A 534 6.06 19.34 -16.58
N GLU A 535 7.04 18.48 -16.35
CA GLU A 535 7.65 18.29 -15.04
C GLU A 535 8.08 19.68 -14.56
N VAL A 536 7.26 20.34 -13.79
CA VAL A 536 7.65 21.54 -13.05
C VAL A 536 8.57 21.02 -11.97
N GLU A 537 9.85 21.27 -12.10
CA GLU A 537 10.73 21.32 -10.94
C GLU A 537 10.09 22.35 -10.02
N VAL A 538 9.55 21.89 -8.91
CA VAL A 538 8.97 22.77 -7.89
C VAL A 538 10.15 23.52 -7.28
N ASP A 539 10.35 24.75 -7.74
CA ASP A 539 11.10 25.75 -6.99
C ASP A 539 10.27 26.02 -5.72
N GLU A 540 10.84 25.73 -4.56
CA GLU A 540 10.22 25.97 -3.25
C GLU A 540 10.14 27.48 -3.00
N ASN A 541 9.13 28.15 -3.56
CA ASN A 541 8.78 29.52 -3.22
C ASN A 541 7.49 29.54 -2.38
N GLU A 542 7.47 30.37 -1.36
CA GLU A 542 6.41 30.47 -0.32
C GLU A 542 4.97 30.70 -0.84
N ASP A 543 4.79 31.09 -2.09
CA ASP A 543 3.46 31.32 -2.70
C ASP A 543 2.71 30.04 -3.09
N THR A 544 3.40 28.87 -3.16
CA THR A 544 2.78 27.57 -3.53
C THR A 544 1.97 26.94 -2.39
N GLN A 545 2.24 27.29 -1.13
CA GLN A 545 1.55 26.70 0.04
C GLN A 545 0.06 27.09 0.11
N ASP A 546 -0.28 28.30 -0.28
CA ASP A 546 -1.69 28.77 -0.26
C ASP A 546 -2.53 28.15 -1.39
N GLU A 547 -1.95 27.83 -2.54
CA GLU A 547 -2.62 27.14 -3.65
C GLU A 547 -2.79 25.66 -3.38
N GLU A 548 -1.77 24.99 -2.84
CA GLU A 548 -1.88 23.58 -2.39
C GLU A 548 -2.94 23.42 -1.30
N PHE A 549 -3.03 24.35 -0.35
CA PHE A 549 -4.04 24.32 0.70
C PHE A 549 -5.47 24.49 0.17
N LYS A 550 -5.69 25.40 -0.79
CA LYS A 550 -7.00 25.58 -1.43
C LYS A 550 -7.43 24.32 -2.19
N THR A 551 -6.54 23.74 -2.99
CA THR A 551 -6.81 22.50 -3.73
C THR A 551 -7.08 21.30 -2.81
N GLU A 552 -6.45 21.24 -1.65
CA GLU A 552 -6.69 20.18 -0.67
C GLU A 552 -8.06 20.32 0.03
N VAL A 553 -8.47 21.55 0.33
CA VAL A 553 -9.80 21.82 0.92
C VAL A 553 -10.91 21.47 -0.08
N GLU A 554 -10.79 21.88 -1.34
CA GLU A 554 -11.76 21.55 -2.39
C GLU A 554 -11.86 20.05 -2.62
N ARG A 555 -10.74 19.33 -2.65
CA ARG A 555 -10.73 17.86 -2.73
C ARG A 555 -11.44 17.18 -1.57
N LYS A 556 -11.33 17.70 -0.35
CA LYS A 556 -12.05 17.18 0.82
C LYS A 556 -13.55 17.39 0.70
N GLU A 557 -13.98 18.56 0.20
CA GLU A 557 -15.40 18.85 -0.05
C GLU A 557 -15.99 17.93 -1.11
N ASP A 558 -15.27 17.65 -2.19
CA ASP A 558 -15.71 16.73 -3.24
C ASP A 558 -15.85 15.30 -2.72
N ILE A 559 -14.88 14.82 -1.94
CA ILE A 559 -14.95 13.50 -1.30
C ILE A 559 -16.14 13.43 -0.32
N GLU A 560 -16.50 14.53 0.39
CA GLU A 560 -17.67 14.56 1.27
C GLU A 560 -18.96 14.29 0.47
N VAL A 561 -19.09 14.83 -0.75
CA VAL A 561 -20.27 14.60 -1.60
C VAL A 561 -20.37 13.13 -2.01
N GLU A 562 -19.27 12.50 -2.41
CA GLU A 562 -19.26 11.07 -2.72
C GLU A 562 -19.59 10.23 -1.48
N ALA A 563 -19.06 10.60 -0.32
CA ALA A 563 -19.34 9.93 0.94
C ALA A 563 -20.82 10.04 1.34
N MET A 564 -21.46 11.22 1.14
CA MET A 564 -22.89 11.39 1.33
C MET A 564 -23.71 10.49 0.40
N PHE A 565 -23.31 10.39 -0.87
CA PHE A 565 -23.96 9.50 -1.83
C PHE A 565 -23.86 8.03 -1.39
N VAL A 566 -22.68 7.56 -1.05
CA VAL A 566 -22.44 6.18 -0.59
C VAL A 566 -23.23 5.89 0.69
N ALA A 567 -23.24 6.80 1.66
CA ALA A 567 -24.03 6.65 2.89
C ALA A 567 -25.53 6.47 2.61
N ASN A 568 -26.08 7.29 1.67
CA ASN A 568 -27.47 7.15 1.24
C ASN A 568 -27.71 5.84 0.50
N LYS A 569 -26.77 5.38 -0.33
CA LYS A 569 -26.86 4.11 -1.03
C LYS A 569 -26.92 2.93 -0.07
N ILE A 570 -26.08 2.92 0.96
CA ILE A 570 -26.11 1.92 2.02
C ILE A 570 -27.47 1.93 2.72
N LYS A 571 -27.98 3.12 3.08
CA LYS A 571 -29.30 3.27 3.69
C LYS A 571 -30.39 2.70 2.81
N GLN A 572 -30.39 3.01 1.49
CA GLN A 572 -31.36 2.49 0.53
C GLN A 572 -31.33 0.94 0.46
N LEU A 573 -30.16 0.32 0.43
CA LEU A 573 -30.04 -1.14 0.41
C LEU A 573 -30.66 -1.77 1.67
N ILE A 574 -30.47 -1.17 2.83
CA ILE A 574 -31.03 -1.65 4.10
C ILE A 574 -32.54 -1.42 4.18
N ASP A 575 -33.00 -0.20 3.87
CA ASP A 575 -34.41 0.19 3.94
C ASP A 575 -35.27 -0.60 2.95
N ASN A 576 -34.77 -0.87 1.75
CA ASN A 576 -35.40 -1.69 0.73
C ASN A 576 -35.30 -3.20 1.00
N LYS A 577 -34.61 -3.61 2.08
CA LYS A 577 -34.38 -5.02 2.43
C LYS A 577 -33.82 -5.83 1.26
N PHE A 578 -32.77 -5.31 0.63
CA PHE A 578 -32.08 -6.01 -0.45
C PHE A 578 -31.79 -7.46 -0.08
N GLN A 579 -32.09 -8.40 -0.96
CA GLN A 579 -31.98 -9.83 -0.66
C GLN A 579 -30.61 -10.37 -1.02
N VAL A 580 -29.94 -10.98 -0.04
CA VAL A 580 -28.67 -11.68 -0.20
C VAL A 580 -28.84 -13.19 0.05
N TYR A 581 -28.00 -14.01 -0.57
CA TYR A 581 -28.04 -15.45 -0.41
C TYR A 581 -27.12 -15.93 0.72
N ASP A 582 -27.67 -16.60 1.71
CA ASP A 582 -26.90 -17.25 2.75
C ASP A 582 -26.53 -18.68 2.32
N ALA A 583 -25.26 -18.86 1.94
CA ALA A 583 -24.75 -20.16 1.46
C ALA A 583 -24.80 -21.26 2.53
N LYS A 584 -24.77 -20.93 3.84
CA LYS A 584 -24.86 -21.90 4.93
C LYS A 584 -26.28 -22.35 5.17
N ALA A 585 -27.22 -21.42 5.17
CA ALA A 585 -28.64 -21.70 5.32
C ALA A 585 -29.29 -22.19 4.01
N LYS A 586 -28.63 -21.95 2.85
CA LYS A 586 -29.15 -22.18 1.50
C LYS A 586 -30.47 -21.43 1.22
N GLU A 587 -30.65 -20.26 1.83
CA GLU A 587 -31.84 -19.41 1.77
C GLU A 587 -31.52 -17.97 1.49
N LYS A 588 -32.52 -17.22 0.97
CA LYS A 588 -32.46 -15.78 0.85
C LYS A 588 -32.70 -15.15 2.23
N ARG A 589 -32.05 -14.04 2.50
CA ARG A 589 -32.28 -13.22 3.69
C ARG A 589 -32.10 -11.73 3.38
N ASP A 590 -32.71 -10.91 4.22
CA ASP A 590 -32.48 -9.46 4.17
C ASP A 590 -30.99 -9.17 4.43
N ILE A 591 -30.46 -8.15 3.73
CA ILE A 591 -29.11 -7.65 3.91
C ILE A 591 -28.90 -7.10 5.32
N LYS A 592 -27.71 -7.23 5.87
CA LYS A 592 -27.27 -6.66 7.14
C LYS A 592 -26.11 -5.72 6.92
N TYR A 593 -25.83 -4.86 7.88
CA TYR A 593 -24.68 -3.94 7.80
C TYR A 593 -23.36 -4.65 7.54
N LYS A 594 -23.11 -5.77 8.19
CA LYS A 594 -21.88 -6.59 8.01
C LYS A 594 -21.71 -7.22 6.64
N ASP A 595 -22.76 -7.24 5.83
CA ASP A 595 -22.73 -7.76 4.47
C ASP A 595 -22.18 -6.73 3.47
N ILE A 596 -22.04 -5.46 3.90
CA ILE A 596 -21.61 -4.33 3.09
C ILE A 596 -20.19 -3.90 3.49
N VAL A 597 -19.33 -3.77 2.51
CA VAL A 597 -17.99 -3.20 2.68
C VAL A 597 -17.78 -2.02 1.73
N VAL A 598 -17.18 -0.95 2.23
CA VAL A 598 -16.66 0.17 1.43
C VAL A 598 -15.15 -0.01 1.29
N LEU A 599 -14.71 -0.25 0.08
CA LEU A 599 -13.29 -0.43 -0.25
C LEU A 599 -12.71 0.88 -0.81
N LEU A 600 -11.58 1.27 -0.24
CA LEU A 600 -10.82 2.46 -0.62
C LEU A 600 -9.39 2.05 -1.02
N ARG A 601 -8.81 2.71 -2.04
CA ARG A 601 -7.39 2.52 -2.37
C ARG A 601 -6.48 3.02 -1.24
N SER A 602 -6.85 4.15 -0.62
CA SER A 602 -6.14 4.74 0.51
C SER A 602 -7.15 5.22 1.54
N THR A 603 -6.93 4.86 2.80
CA THR A 603 -7.86 5.14 3.90
C THR A 603 -7.54 6.41 4.68
N LYS A 604 -6.30 6.89 4.65
CA LYS A 604 -5.81 7.97 5.54
C LYS A 604 -6.67 9.24 5.51
N ILE A 605 -7.00 9.75 4.33
CA ILE A 605 -7.80 10.98 4.17
C ILE A 605 -9.27 10.66 3.98
N SER A 606 -9.58 9.65 3.15
CA SER A 606 -10.96 9.39 2.72
C SER A 606 -11.78 8.66 3.78
N ALA A 607 -11.22 7.67 4.49
CA ALA A 607 -12.01 6.85 5.41
C ALA A 607 -12.66 7.65 6.54
N PRO A 608 -12.02 8.64 7.20
CA PRO A 608 -12.68 9.48 8.20
C PRO A 608 -13.86 10.29 7.66
N ILE A 609 -13.79 10.71 6.38
CA ILE A 609 -14.85 11.45 5.72
C ILE A 609 -16.06 10.55 5.47
N PHE A 610 -15.83 9.34 4.91
CA PHE A 610 -16.87 8.33 4.70
C PHE A 610 -17.50 7.90 6.03
N GLU A 611 -16.69 7.64 7.04
CA GLU A 611 -17.16 7.26 8.39
C GLU A 611 -18.08 8.34 8.98
N LYS A 612 -17.66 9.60 8.90
CA LYS A 612 -18.46 10.76 9.39
C LYS A 612 -19.84 10.82 8.72
N GLU A 613 -19.89 10.67 7.39
CA GLU A 613 -21.13 10.78 6.65
C GLU A 613 -22.07 9.58 6.88
N ILE A 614 -21.51 8.37 6.99
CA ILE A 614 -22.29 7.16 7.30
C ILE A 614 -22.87 7.23 8.72
N ILE A 615 -22.09 7.68 9.71
CA ILE A 615 -22.56 7.87 11.09
C ILE A 615 -23.65 8.94 11.19
N LYS A 616 -23.62 10.01 10.37
CA LYS A 616 -24.67 11.04 10.34
C LYS A 616 -26.06 10.45 10.04
N LEU A 617 -26.12 9.39 9.24
CA LEU A 617 -27.39 8.69 8.93
C LEU A 617 -27.76 7.61 9.97
N GLY A 618 -27.01 7.50 11.09
CA GLY A 618 -27.27 6.55 12.16
C GLY A 618 -26.84 5.10 11.82
N ILE A 619 -26.05 4.90 10.77
CA ILE A 619 -25.56 3.59 10.34
C ILE A 619 -24.33 3.24 11.17
N PRO A 620 -24.29 2.04 11.82
CA PRO A 620 -23.12 1.59 12.54
C PRO A 620 -22.01 1.25 11.55
N VAL A 621 -20.81 1.81 11.78
CA VAL A 621 -19.67 1.67 10.89
C VAL A 621 -18.41 1.32 11.69
N PHE A 622 -17.58 0.48 11.10
CA PHE A 622 -16.23 0.18 11.55
C PHE A 622 -15.25 0.62 10.46
N SER A 623 -14.39 1.54 10.81
CA SER A 623 -13.30 1.99 9.94
C SER A 623 -11.96 1.49 10.48
N ASP A 624 -11.16 0.94 9.61
CA ASP A 624 -9.78 0.54 9.93
C ASP A 624 -8.79 1.70 9.60
N SER A 625 -9.28 2.94 9.75
CA SER A 625 -8.45 4.12 9.60
C SER A 625 -7.66 4.36 10.88
N SER A 626 -6.35 4.36 10.79
CA SER A 626 -5.42 4.64 11.87
C SER A 626 -5.26 6.14 12.16
N SER A 627 -6.20 6.99 11.69
CA SER A 627 -6.04 8.43 11.80
C SER A 627 -6.14 8.90 13.26
N GLU A 628 -5.09 9.57 13.70
CA GLU A 628 -5.09 10.54 14.79
C GLU A 628 -5.17 10.02 16.23
N TYR A 629 -4.78 8.75 16.50
CA TYR A 629 -4.70 8.31 17.89
C TYR A 629 -3.86 9.28 18.74
N LEU A 630 -2.65 9.61 18.29
CA LEU A 630 -1.75 10.53 18.99
C LEU A 630 -2.21 12.00 18.92
N GLU A 631 -3.04 12.35 17.92
CA GLU A 631 -3.62 13.69 17.78
C GLU A 631 -4.94 13.84 18.52
N SER A 632 -5.52 12.74 19.01
CA SER A 632 -6.79 12.80 19.72
C SER A 632 -6.70 13.63 20.99
N LEU A 633 -7.74 14.42 21.28
CA LEU A 633 -7.78 15.36 22.40
C LEU A 633 -7.44 14.70 23.74
N GLU A 634 -7.95 13.50 23.99
CA GLU A 634 -7.72 12.77 25.24
C GLU A 634 -6.27 12.35 25.40
N ILE A 635 -5.58 11.97 24.32
CA ILE A 635 -4.17 11.58 24.36
C ILE A 635 -3.29 12.82 24.46
N GLN A 636 -3.54 13.86 23.65
CA GLN A 636 -2.80 15.12 23.70
C GLN A 636 -2.86 15.77 25.10
N THR A 637 -4.01 15.70 25.76
CA THR A 637 -4.16 16.26 27.12
C THR A 637 -3.26 15.54 28.11
N ILE A 638 -3.22 14.21 28.08
CA ILE A 638 -2.36 13.42 28.97
C ILE A 638 -0.88 13.58 28.59
N MET A 639 -0.54 13.59 27.31
CA MET A 639 0.85 13.79 26.86
C MET A 639 1.37 15.16 27.28
N ASN A 640 0.57 16.23 27.17
CA ASN A 640 0.96 17.55 27.65
C ASN A 640 1.18 17.57 29.18
N LEU A 641 0.34 16.85 29.93
CA LEU A 641 0.53 16.70 31.38
C LEU A 641 1.82 15.93 31.69
N LEU A 642 2.11 14.84 31.03
CA LEU A 642 3.34 14.08 31.21
C LEU A 642 4.58 14.92 30.88
N LYS A 643 4.54 15.73 29.82
CA LYS A 643 5.61 16.66 29.46
C LYS A 643 5.92 17.68 30.55
N ILE A 644 4.91 18.23 31.23
CA ILE A 644 5.14 19.18 32.29
C ILE A 644 5.54 18.52 33.62
N ILE A 645 5.19 17.26 33.82
CA ILE A 645 5.71 16.48 34.97
C ILE A 645 7.22 16.27 34.76
N ASP A 646 7.67 15.95 33.54
CA ASP A 646 9.09 15.86 33.21
C ASP A 646 9.77 17.22 33.27
N ASN A 647 9.30 18.19 32.49
CA ASN A 647 9.88 19.54 32.41
C ASN A 647 8.78 20.62 32.41
N PRO A 648 8.54 21.32 33.54
CA PRO A 648 7.48 22.32 33.64
C PRO A 648 7.79 23.64 32.91
N LEU A 649 9.00 23.81 32.37
CA LEU A 649 9.38 24.99 31.60
C LEU A 649 8.87 25.01 30.17
N GLN A 650 8.23 23.91 29.71
CA GLN A 650 7.59 23.83 28.41
C GLN A 650 6.27 24.61 28.41
N GLU A 651 6.28 25.83 27.84
CA GLU A 651 5.15 26.76 27.89
C GLU A 651 3.86 26.24 27.26
N ILE A 652 3.95 25.67 26.03
CA ILE A 652 2.78 25.19 25.28
C ILE A 652 2.10 24.04 26.04
N PRO A 653 2.80 22.96 26.45
CA PRO A 653 2.21 21.89 27.25
C PRO A 653 1.62 22.39 28.58
N LEU A 654 2.30 23.35 29.23
CA LEU A 654 1.83 23.92 30.52
C LEU A 654 0.48 24.64 30.34
N VAL A 655 0.40 25.57 29.40
CA VAL A 655 -0.83 26.31 29.11
C VAL A 655 -1.95 25.39 28.64
N ALA A 656 -1.63 24.42 27.77
CA ALA A 656 -2.59 23.43 27.31
C ALA A 656 -3.17 22.58 28.47
N THR A 657 -2.30 22.13 29.38
CA THR A 657 -2.75 21.37 30.59
C THR A 657 -3.56 22.23 31.53
N MET A 658 -3.15 23.46 31.80
CA MET A 658 -3.89 24.39 32.65
C MET A 658 -5.28 24.70 32.09
N ARG A 659 -5.42 24.88 30.76
CA ARG A 659 -6.69 25.14 30.09
C ARG A 659 -7.58 23.89 30.04
N SER A 660 -7.02 22.70 30.07
CA SER A 660 -7.74 21.45 30.04
C SER A 660 -8.66 21.27 31.24
N THR A 661 -9.53 20.24 31.17
CA THR A 661 -10.38 19.86 32.33
C THR A 661 -9.59 19.42 33.57
N ILE A 662 -8.31 19.04 33.39
CA ILE A 662 -7.42 18.67 34.48
C ILE A 662 -7.02 19.93 35.30
N GLY A 663 -6.55 20.98 34.62
CA GLY A 663 -6.19 22.26 35.26
C GLY A 663 -7.40 23.12 35.53
N GLY A 664 -8.37 23.15 34.63
CA GLY A 664 -9.63 23.87 34.76
C GLY A 664 -9.51 25.40 34.74
N PHE A 665 -8.38 25.97 34.28
CA PHE A 665 -8.20 27.42 34.17
C PHE A 665 -8.97 27.97 32.98
N THR A 666 -9.56 29.15 33.15
CA THR A 666 -10.20 29.89 32.07
C THR A 666 -9.19 30.75 31.31
N ASP A 667 -9.55 31.15 30.08
CA ASP A 667 -8.68 31.98 29.25
C ASP A 667 -8.35 33.33 29.97
N ASN A 668 -9.33 33.91 30.66
CA ASN A 668 -9.13 35.13 31.45
C ASN A 668 -8.14 34.97 32.61
N GLU A 669 -8.22 33.84 33.34
CA GLU A 669 -7.26 33.51 34.41
C GLU A 669 -5.83 33.32 33.86
N LEU A 670 -5.68 32.71 32.70
CA LEU A 670 -4.39 32.54 32.05
C LEU A 670 -3.80 33.89 31.61
N VAL A 671 -4.63 34.80 31.09
CA VAL A 671 -4.21 36.19 30.79
C VAL A 671 -3.83 36.95 32.02
N GLU A 672 -4.62 36.84 33.12
CA GLU A 672 -4.30 37.49 34.41
C GLU A 672 -2.94 37.02 34.93
N ILE A 673 -2.63 35.73 34.85
CA ILE A 673 -1.32 35.17 35.20
C ILE A 673 -0.23 35.78 34.31
N ARG A 674 -0.42 35.80 32.97
CA ARG A 674 0.61 36.32 32.04
C ARG A 674 0.90 37.81 32.20
N LEU A 675 -0.10 38.58 32.62
CA LEU A 675 0.08 40.03 32.85
C LEU A 675 0.98 40.33 34.04
N SER A 676 1.21 39.41 34.99
CA SER A 676 2.14 39.60 36.10
C SER A 676 3.60 39.69 35.64
N ASP A 677 4.00 39.00 34.56
CA ASP A 677 5.29 39.16 33.93
C ASP A 677 5.17 38.77 32.42
N LYS A 678 5.35 39.73 31.53
CA LYS A 678 5.17 39.51 30.08
C LYS A 678 6.34 38.86 29.38
N TYR A 679 7.54 38.89 29.96
CA TYR A 679 8.79 38.56 29.29
C TYR A 679 9.44 37.28 29.80
N ASP A 680 9.10 36.81 30.99
CA ASP A 680 9.66 35.61 31.58
C ASP A 680 8.91 34.37 31.06
N ASN A 681 9.51 33.18 31.21
CA ASN A 681 8.87 31.91 30.94
C ASN A 681 7.57 31.78 31.73
N PHE A 682 6.52 31.19 31.15
CA PHE A 682 5.18 31.14 31.73
C PHE A 682 5.15 30.41 33.09
N TYR A 683 5.99 29.38 33.29
CA TYR A 683 6.10 28.71 34.60
C TYR A 683 6.65 29.64 35.69
N ASN A 684 7.69 30.40 35.38
CA ASN A 684 8.22 31.41 36.31
C ASN A 684 7.19 32.52 36.60
N THR A 685 6.47 32.93 35.53
CA THR A 685 5.38 33.91 35.65
C THR A 685 4.27 33.36 36.55
N LEU A 686 3.90 32.08 36.41
CA LEU A 686 2.92 31.41 37.27
C LEU A 686 3.35 31.43 38.77
N LEU A 687 4.62 31.18 39.04
CA LEU A 687 5.15 31.24 40.44
C LEU A 687 5.13 32.65 40.99
N LYS A 688 5.47 33.66 40.18
CA LYS A 688 5.46 35.08 40.58
C LYS A 688 4.05 35.62 40.75
N SER A 689 3.12 35.25 39.92
CA SER A 689 1.74 35.74 39.86
C SER A 689 0.95 35.51 41.17
N LYS A 690 1.36 34.55 41.97
CA LYS A 690 0.70 34.25 43.29
C LYS A 690 0.57 35.44 44.19
N LYS A 691 1.41 36.50 44.02
CA LYS A 691 1.35 37.72 44.80
C LYS A 691 0.35 38.74 44.30
N ASP A 692 0.07 38.68 42.98
CA ASP A 692 -0.65 39.73 42.25
C ASP A 692 -2.07 39.36 41.86
N VAL A 693 -2.44 38.07 41.92
CA VAL A 693 -3.76 37.54 41.55
C VAL A 693 -4.74 37.42 42.74
N SER A 694 -6.00 37.25 42.41
CA SER A 694 -7.07 37.06 43.44
C SER A 694 -6.80 35.83 44.31
N GLU A 695 -7.35 35.82 45.55
CA GLU A 695 -7.19 34.71 46.50
C GLU A 695 -7.72 33.39 45.93
N GLN A 696 -8.82 33.43 45.19
CA GLN A 696 -9.38 32.24 44.54
C GLN A 696 -8.45 31.67 43.47
N LEU A 697 -7.88 32.53 42.61
CA LEU A 697 -6.94 32.11 41.58
C LEU A 697 -5.62 31.63 42.20
N ARG A 698 -5.15 32.29 43.27
CA ARG A 698 -3.96 31.85 44.03
C ARG A 698 -4.14 30.43 44.60
N ASN A 699 -5.27 30.13 45.20
CA ASN A 699 -5.55 28.80 45.74
C ASN A 699 -5.61 27.74 44.63
N LYS A 700 -6.16 28.09 43.48
CA LYS A 700 -6.20 27.23 42.29
C LYS A 700 -4.79 26.95 41.74
N ILE A 701 -3.96 27.97 41.64
CA ILE A 701 -2.55 27.85 41.23
C ILE A 701 -1.77 26.95 42.21
N ASN A 702 -1.94 27.17 43.52
CA ASN A 702 -1.26 26.36 44.53
C ASN A 702 -1.66 24.88 44.40
N LYS A 703 -2.96 24.59 44.32
CA LYS A 703 -3.46 23.22 44.17
C LYS A 703 -2.90 22.55 42.90
N PHE A 704 -2.87 23.26 41.78
CA PHE A 704 -2.32 22.73 40.52
C PHE A 704 -0.83 22.40 40.62
N LEU A 705 -0.04 23.33 41.20
CA LEU A 705 1.40 23.13 41.39
C LEU A 705 1.70 22.03 42.39
N GLU A 706 0.93 21.91 43.48
CA GLU A 706 1.05 20.82 44.45
C GLU A 706 0.78 19.44 43.78
N GLN A 707 -0.20 19.36 42.90
CA GLN A 707 -0.48 18.13 42.19
C GLN A 707 0.68 17.76 41.20
N ILE A 708 1.18 18.71 40.44
CA ILE A 708 2.34 18.48 39.55
C ILE A 708 3.54 18.01 40.36
N GLU A 709 3.85 18.69 41.47
CA GLU A 709 5.00 18.34 42.29
C GLU A 709 4.84 16.97 42.99
N MET A 710 3.62 16.57 43.31
CA MET A 710 3.31 15.25 43.84
C MET A 710 3.66 14.18 42.77
N TRP A 711 3.14 14.32 41.53
CA TRP A 711 3.41 13.34 40.45
C TRP A 711 4.89 13.34 40.06
N ARG A 712 5.60 14.48 40.11
CA ARG A 712 7.06 14.57 39.89
C ARG A 712 7.86 13.78 40.92
N LYS A 713 7.41 13.72 42.16
CA LYS A 713 8.04 12.87 43.18
C LYS A 713 7.69 11.41 43.02
N GLU A 714 6.46 11.14 42.62
CA GLU A 714 5.97 9.76 42.42
C GLU A 714 6.58 9.06 41.22
N GLN A 715 6.93 9.78 40.16
CA GLN A 715 7.63 9.21 39.00
C GLN A 715 9.01 8.61 39.34
N GLU A 716 9.61 8.96 40.49
CA GLU A 716 10.93 8.43 40.90
C GLU A 716 10.84 6.97 41.36
N TYR A 717 9.66 6.48 41.76
CA TYR A 717 9.47 5.14 42.30
C TYR A 717 8.29 4.34 41.75
N LEU A 718 7.37 4.97 41.03
CA LEU A 718 6.32 4.26 40.29
C LEU A 718 6.78 3.90 38.88
N SER A 719 6.31 2.76 38.38
CA SER A 719 6.44 2.49 36.95
C SER A 719 5.58 3.46 36.13
N LEU A 720 5.93 3.64 34.88
CA LEU A 720 5.25 4.61 34.01
C LEU A 720 3.75 4.33 33.85
N ASP A 721 3.39 3.06 33.69
CA ASP A 721 2.00 2.62 33.61
C ASP A 721 1.25 2.89 34.94
N GLU A 722 1.87 2.63 36.10
CA GLU A 722 1.29 2.94 37.38
C GLU A 722 1.09 4.45 37.58
N LEU A 723 2.06 5.27 37.14
CA LEU A 723 1.96 6.73 37.17
C LEU A 723 0.79 7.23 36.31
N ILE A 724 0.66 6.74 35.07
CA ILE A 724 -0.41 7.13 34.17
C ILE A 724 -1.77 6.71 34.73
N TRP A 725 -1.89 5.49 35.27
CA TRP A 725 -3.14 5.03 35.88
C TRP A 725 -3.52 5.84 37.12
N LYS A 726 -2.55 6.21 37.92
CA LYS A 726 -2.74 7.10 39.05
C LYS A 726 -3.22 8.47 38.61
N ILE A 727 -2.61 9.06 37.58
CA ILE A 727 -3.05 10.35 37.02
C ILE A 727 -4.52 10.27 36.57
N TYR A 728 -4.92 9.18 35.92
CA TYR A 728 -6.32 8.98 35.51
C TYR A 728 -7.29 8.98 36.68
N ASN A 729 -6.90 8.36 37.79
CA ASN A 729 -7.72 8.29 39.01
C ASN A 729 -7.74 9.60 39.76
N ASP A 730 -6.56 10.23 40.02
CA ASP A 730 -6.45 11.47 40.79
C ASP A 730 -7.17 12.65 40.10
N THR A 731 -7.15 12.69 38.78
CA THR A 731 -7.84 13.72 37.99
C THR A 731 -9.29 13.37 37.64
N GLY A 732 -9.67 12.10 37.73
CA GLY A 732 -10.95 11.60 37.23
C GLY A 732 -11.11 11.68 35.70
N TYR A 733 -10.02 11.98 35.00
CA TYR A 733 -10.03 12.22 33.56
C TYR A 733 -10.55 11.04 32.73
N PHE A 734 -10.19 9.83 33.14
CA PHE A 734 -10.68 8.60 32.47
C PHE A 734 -12.20 8.50 32.45
N ASN A 735 -12.84 8.83 33.59
CA ASN A 735 -14.31 8.82 33.71
C ASN A 735 -14.92 10.01 32.96
N TYR A 736 -14.27 11.17 32.96
CA TYR A 736 -14.72 12.36 32.27
C TYR A 736 -14.81 12.14 30.77
N VAL A 737 -13.77 11.58 30.12
CA VAL A 737 -13.79 11.33 28.68
C VAL A 737 -14.83 10.29 28.27
N GLY A 738 -15.18 9.35 29.14
CA GLY A 738 -16.27 8.40 28.92
C GLY A 738 -17.65 9.06 28.80
N LEU A 739 -17.82 10.31 29.28
CA LEU A 739 -19.05 11.09 29.12
C LEU A 739 -19.08 11.97 27.86
N MET A 740 -17.96 12.06 27.14
CA MET A 740 -17.87 12.79 25.89
C MET A 740 -18.51 12.00 24.74
N ARG A 741 -18.70 12.67 23.60
CA ARG A 741 -19.09 11.99 22.35
C ARG A 741 -18.03 10.94 22.00
N ASN A 742 -18.44 9.72 21.66
CA ASN A 742 -17.56 8.55 21.46
C ASN A 742 -16.73 8.20 22.70
N GLY A 743 -17.32 8.34 23.90
CA GLY A 743 -16.63 8.19 25.17
C GLY A 743 -15.98 6.82 25.37
N GLU A 744 -16.58 5.74 24.88
CA GLU A 744 -16.01 4.39 24.93
C GLU A 744 -14.71 4.31 24.12
N LEU A 745 -14.66 4.91 22.92
CA LEU A 745 -13.45 4.98 22.10
C LEU A 745 -12.34 5.78 22.80
N ARG A 746 -12.69 6.93 23.36
CA ARG A 746 -11.74 7.76 24.10
C ARG A 746 -11.16 7.03 25.30
N GLN A 747 -11.98 6.28 26.05
CA GLN A 747 -11.50 5.45 27.15
C GLN A 747 -10.59 4.30 26.66
N ALA A 748 -10.92 3.70 25.52
CA ALA A 748 -10.07 2.69 24.93
C ALA A 748 -8.72 3.26 24.46
N ASN A 749 -8.70 4.49 23.89
CA ASN A 749 -7.46 5.20 23.56
C ASN A 749 -6.59 5.43 24.82
N LEU A 750 -7.17 5.86 25.92
CA LEU A 750 -6.44 6.03 27.19
C LEU A 750 -5.90 4.70 27.75
N LYS A 751 -6.65 3.60 27.62
CA LYS A 751 -6.16 2.26 27.97
C LYS A 751 -5.00 1.83 27.09
N MET A 752 -5.06 2.13 25.80
CA MET A 752 -3.97 1.84 24.87
C MET A 752 -2.70 2.63 25.25
N LEU A 753 -2.81 3.90 25.66
CA LEU A 753 -1.67 4.68 26.15
C LEU A 753 -1.04 4.02 27.38
N PHE A 754 -1.85 3.53 28.30
CA PHE A 754 -1.40 2.76 29.46
C PHE A 754 -0.65 1.48 29.07
N GLU A 755 -1.20 0.68 28.14
CA GLU A 755 -0.53 -0.55 27.69
C GLU A 755 0.79 -0.26 26.95
N ARG A 756 0.86 0.83 26.18
CA ARG A 756 2.10 1.28 25.53
C ARG A 756 3.15 1.73 26.54
N ALA A 757 2.74 2.43 27.57
CA ALA A 757 3.64 2.80 28.67
C ALA A 757 4.23 1.55 29.35
N LYS A 758 3.39 0.54 29.59
CA LYS A 758 3.81 -0.75 30.14
C LYS A 758 4.76 -1.51 29.20
N GLN A 759 4.50 -1.49 27.89
CA GLN A 759 5.41 -2.08 26.89
C GLN A 759 6.74 -1.33 26.90
N CYS A 760 6.74 0.00 26.92
CA CYS A 760 7.94 0.83 26.93
C CYS A 760 8.83 0.54 28.16
N GLU A 761 8.23 0.32 29.34
CA GLU A 761 8.95 -0.11 30.55
C GLU A 761 9.60 -1.50 30.43
N SER A 762 9.01 -2.38 29.64
CA SER A 762 9.57 -3.72 29.37
C SER A 762 10.72 -3.73 28.36
N ILE A 763 10.87 -2.64 27.59
CA ILE A 763 11.92 -2.42 26.60
C ILE A 763 13.05 -1.58 27.22
N SER A 764 14.09 -1.30 26.44
CA SER A 764 15.26 -0.53 26.89
C SER A 764 15.00 0.94 27.22
N PHE A 765 13.82 1.47 26.94
CA PHE A 765 13.44 2.89 27.12
C PHE A 765 12.68 3.12 28.43
N LYS A 766 13.34 2.93 29.58
CA LYS A 766 12.71 3.16 30.88
C LYS A 766 12.63 4.64 31.25
N GLY A 767 11.54 5.00 31.91
CA GLY A 767 11.31 6.33 32.49
C GLY A 767 10.56 7.31 31.60
N LEU A 768 10.01 8.35 32.25
CA LEU A 768 9.07 9.29 31.64
C LEU A 768 9.65 10.06 30.45
N TYR A 769 10.88 10.56 30.58
CA TYR A 769 11.56 11.29 29.49
C TYR A 769 11.72 10.45 28.22
N ASN A 770 12.16 9.19 28.37
CA ASN A 770 12.33 8.29 27.23
C ASN A 770 11.00 7.94 26.57
N PHE A 771 9.94 7.78 27.36
CA PHE A 771 8.59 7.54 26.82
C PHE A 771 8.07 8.76 26.03
N ILE A 772 8.25 9.96 26.54
CA ILE A 772 7.85 11.19 25.83
C ILE A 772 8.58 11.27 24.49
N ASN A 773 9.90 11.07 24.47
CA ASN A 773 10.69 11.07 23.25
C ASN A 773 10.29 9.95 22.30
N TYR A 774 9.98 8.77 22.82
CA TYR A 774 9.46 7.64 22.04
C TYR A 774 8.16 8.00 21.31
N ILE A 775 7.19 8.58 22.02
CA ILE A 775 5.92 9.01 21.43
C ILE A 775 6.13 10.16 20.41
N GLU A 776 7.01 11.12 20.69
CA GLU A 776 7.33 12.21 19.76
C GLU A 776 7.99 11.71 18.48
N LYS A 777 8.95 10.80 18.58
CA LYS A 777 9.60 10.17 17.41
C LYS A 777 8.61 9.38 16.57
N ILE A 778 7.65 8.68 17.18
CA ILE A 778 6.57 8.01 16.44
C ILE A 778 5.70 9.04 15.70
N LYS A 779 5.36 10.15 16.35
CA LYS A 779 4.56 11.21 15.74
C LYS A 779 5.24 11.83 14.51
N THR A 780 6.54 12.01 14.56
CA THR A 780 7.34 12.58 13.45
C THR A 780 7.63 11.56 12.33
N SER A 781 7.69 10.27 12.64
CA SER A 781 8.01 9.22 11.66
C SER A 781 6.86 8.87 10.70
N SER A 782 5.78 9.65 10.65
CA SER A 782 4.60 9.52 9.77
C SER A 782 3.96 8.11 9.70
N LYS A 783 4.36 7.18 10.55
CA LYS A 783 3.75 5.85 10.65
C LYS A 783 2.59 5.88 11.62
N ASP A 784 1.43 5.64 11.07
CA ASP A 784 0.17 5.60 11.80
C ASP A 784 0.18 4.52 12.88
N MET A 785 -0.07 4.91 14.12
CA MET A 785 -0.41 3.98 15.18
C MET A 785 -1.90 3.63 15.09
N ASP A 786 -2.21 2.36 15.06
CA ASP A 786 -3.60 1.89 15.10
C ASP A 786 -4.32 2.45 16.34
N SER A 787 -5.50 3.02 16.15
CA SER A 787 -6.39 3.43 17.24
C SER A 787 -7.01 2.22 17.94
N ALA A 788 -7.51 2.40 19.17
CA ALA A 788 -8.16 1.32 19.90
C ALA A 788 -9.43 0.84 19.18
N LYS A 789 -9.56 -0.46 18.97
CA LYS A 789 -10.72 -1.08 18.31
C LYS A 789 -11.72 -1.54 19.39
N ILE A 790 -12.88 -0.87 19.46
CA ILE A 790 -13.95 -1.24 20.41
C ILE A 790 -14.96 -2.20 19.78
N ILE A 791 -15.20 -2.02 18.47
CA ILE A 791 -16.15 -2.83 17.71
C ILE A 791 -15.40 -4.00 17.12
N GLY A 792 -15.82 -5.23 17.41
CA GLY A 792 -15.20 -6.44 16.88
C GLY A 792 -15.53 -6.63 15.40
N GLU A 793 -14.65 -7.32 14.66
CA GLU A 793 -14.89 -7.70 13.26
C GLU A 793 -16.17 -8.52 13.05
N ASN A 794 -16.74 -9.08 14.11
CA ASN A 794 -17.93 -9.92 14.05
C ASN A 794 -19.26 -9.18 14.31
N ASP A 795 -19.20 -7.88 14.60
CA ASP A 795 -20.39 -7.08 14.88
C ASP A 795 -21.16 -6.75 13.59
N ASP A 796 -22.46 -6.43 13.71
CA ASP A 796 -23.28 -6.05 12.56
C ASP A 796 -23.08 -4.58 12.21
N VAL A 797 -21.98 -4.29 11.51
CA VAL A 797 -21.53 -2.94 11.13
C VAL A 797 -21.05 -2.91 9.68
N VAL A 798 -21.23 -1.78 9.01
CA VAL A 798 -20.61 -1.51 7.70
C VAL A 798 -19.10 -1.38 7.92
N ARG A 799 -18.30 -1.98 7.06
CA ARG A 799 -16.85 -1.91 7.17
C ARG A 799 -16.28 -0.95 6.12
N ILE A 800 -15.38 -0.06 6.55
CA ILE A 800 -14.54 0.74 5.66
C ILE A 800 -13.11 0.23 5.80
N MET A 801 -12.52 -0.21 4.70
CA MET A 801 -11.14 -0.71 4.72
C MET A 801 -10.41 -0.46 3.41
N SER A 802 -9.09 -0.57 3.44
CA SER A 802 -8.31 -0.53 2.21
C SER A 802 -8.49 -1.83 1.41
N ILE A 803 -8.34 -1.73 0.07
CA ILE A 803 -8.37 -2.90 -0.81
C ILE A 803 -7.34 -3.94 -0.36
N HIS A 804 -6.15 -3.52 0.08
CA HIS A 804 -5.08 -4.42 0.56
C HIS A 804 -5.52 -5.25 1.78
N LYS A 805 -6.19 -4.63 2.75
CA LYS A 805 -6.69 -5.32 3.95
C LYS A 805 -7.87 -6.24 3.65
N SER A 806 -8.57 -6.03 2.54
CA SER A 806 -9.67 -6.90 2.10
C SER A 806 -9.20 -8.21 1.44
N LYS A 807 -7.88 -8.33 1.15
CA LYS A 807 -7.34 -9.57 0.57
C LYS A 807 -7.59 -10.76 1.50
N GLY A 808 -8.10 -11.85 0.94
CA GLY A 808 -8.53 -13.03 1.71
C GLY A 808 -9.99 -12.97 2.22
N LEU A 809 -10.58 -11.77 2.36
CA LEU A 809 -11.98 -11.59 2.78
C LEU A 809 -12.94 -11.64 1.59
N GLU A 810 -14.25 -11.72 1.90
CA GLU A 810 -15.32 -11.76 0.90
C GLU A 810 -16.63 -11.23 1.49
N PHE A 811 -17.38 -10.46 0.69
CA PHE A 811 -18.59 -9.77 1.14
C PHE A 811 -19.72 -9.91 0.11
N PRO A 812 -20.98 -10.01 0.55
CA PRO A 812 -22.13 -10.00 -0.36
C PRO A 812 -22.15 -8.77 -1.26
N VAL A 813 -22.00 -7.58 -0.70
CA VAL A 813 -22.01 -6.30 -1.43
C VAL A 813 -20.71 -5.56 -1.20
N VAL A 814 -20.05 -5.17 -2.29
CA VAL A 814 -18.82 -4.39 -2.28
C VAL A 814 -19.07 -3.05 -2.94
N ILE A 815 -18.76 -1.97 -2.23
CA ILE A 815 -18.77 -0.60 -2.74
C ILE A 815 -17.31 -0.19 -2.93
N LEU A 816 -16.85 -0.08 -4.17
CA LEU A 816 -15.55 0.48 -4.51
C LEU A 816 -15.70 1.99 -4.66
N ALA A 817 -15.32 2.72 -3.61
CA ALA A 817 -15.47 4.16 -3.56
C ALA A 817 -14.15 4.87 -3.84
N ASN A 818 -14.26 6.16 -4.21
CA ASN A 818 -13.13 7.01 -4.59
C ASN A 818 -12.32 6.43 -5.76
N SER A 819 -13.02 5.80 -6.72
CA SER A 819 -12.38 5.16 -7.89
C SER A 819 -11.78 6.16 -8.88
N GLY A 820 -12.17 7.44 -8.81
CA GLY A 820 -11.61 8.55 -9.59
C GLY A 820 -10.29 9.09 -9.03
N LYS A 821 -9.84 8.62 -7.85
CA LYS A 821 -8.57 9.04 -7.25
C LYS A 821 -7.40 8.65 -8.14
N GLN A 822 -6.47 9.59 -8.36
CA GLN A 822 -5.27 9.35 -9.14
C GLN A 822 -4.32 8.36 -8.46
N PHE A 823 -3.64 7.55 -9.28
CA PHE A 823 -2.58 6.66 -8.84
C PHE A 823 -1.42 7.45 -8.24
N ASN A 824 -0.81 6.92 -7.18
CA ASN A 824 0.35 7.57 -6.59
C ASN A 824 1.62 7.17 -7.37
N LEU A 825 2.25 8.16 -8.00
CA LEU A 825 3.50 8.01 -8.74
C LEU A 825 4.65 8.81 -8.11
N GLN A 826 4.48 9.32 -6.88
CA GLN A 826 5.48 10.16 -6.20
C GLN A 826 6.82 9.44 -6.01
N ASP A 827 6.80 8.12 -5.79
CA ASP A 827 8.03 7.33 -5.63
C ASP A 827 8.95 7.40 -6.86
N LEU A 828 8.39 7.66 -8.06
CA LEU A 828 9.15 7.82 -9.30
C LEU A 828 9.98 9.10 -9.36
N ASN A 829 9.73 10.06 -8.48
CA ASN A 829 10.43 11.35 -8.42
C ASN A 829 11.58 11.36 -7.40
N SER A 830 11.82 10.24 -6.74
CA SER A 830 12.92 10.10 -5.77
C SER A 830 14.28 10.43 -6.40
N LYS A 831 15.21 10.97 -5.59
CA LYS A 831 16.58 11.31 -6.05
C LYS A 831 17.31 10.09 -6.62
N ILE A 832 17.13 8.93 -5.99
CA ILE A 832 17.65 7.64 -6.45
C ILE A 832 16.49 6.68 -6.60
N LEU A 833 16.45 5.97 -7.73
CA LEU A 833 15.51 4.88 -8.00
C LEU A 833 16.25 3.55 -7.93
N LEU A 834 15.60 2.54 -7.34
CA LEU A 834 16.16 1.20 -7.18
C LEU A 834 15.27 0.18 -7.90
N HIS A 835 15.88 -0.65 -8.71
CA HIS A 835 15.17 -1.70 -9.45
C HIS A 835 15.95 -3.01 -9.41
N PRO A 836 15.31 -4.16 -9.15
CA PRO A 836 16.00 -5.45 -8.96
C PRO A 836 16.91 -5.83 -10.12
N GLU A 837 16.48 -5.63 -11.34
CA GLU A 837 17.20 -6.01 -12.56
C GLU A 837 18.08 -4.87 -13.11
N LEU A 838 17.48 -3.65 -13.18
CA LEU A 838 18.12 -2.51 -13.84
C LEU A 838 19.11 -1.76 -12.92
N GLY A 839 19.16 -2.12 -11.64
CA GLY A 839 20.06 -1.55 -10.65
C GLY A 839 19.62 -0.18 -10.14
N ILE A 840 20.50 0.79 -10.21
CA ILE A 840 20.37 2.10 -9.57
C ILE A 840 20.15 3.18 -10.64
N GLY A 841 19.15 4.01 -10.46
CA GLY A 841 18.89 5.18 -11.30
C GLY A 841 19.18 6.46 -10.54
N VAL A 842 20.16 7.23 -10.98
CA VAL A 842 20.61 8.45 -10.30
C VAL A 842 20.44 9.69 -11.16
N LYS A 843 20.38 10.85 -10.53
CA LYS A 843 20.56 12.13 -11.23
C LYS A 843 22.05 12.35 -11.46
N TYR A 844 22.41 12.91 -12.62
CA TYR A 844 23.72 13.52 -12.83
C TYR A 844 23.76 14.81 -12.02
N ILE A 845 24.78 14.98 -11.21
CA ILE A 845 24.95 16.15 -10.37
C ILE A 845 26.40 16.63 -10.51
N ASP A 846 26.59 17.79 -11.11
CA ASP A 846 27.86 18.50 -11.14
C ASP A 846 27.74 19.68 -10.19
N TYR A 847 28.40 19.57 -9.04
CA TYR A 847 28.35 20.58 -8.00
C TYR A 847 29.05 21.88 -8.40
N ASP A 848 30.15 21.76 -9.15
CA ASP A 848 30.97 22.91 -9.55
C ASP A 848 30.26 23.79 -10.59
N MET A 849 29.56 23.15 -11.53
CA MET A 849 28.77 23.83 -12.56
C MET A 849 27.31 24.07 -12.15
N GLN A 850 26.85 23.53 -11.01
CA GLN A 850 25.46 23.58 -10.53
C GLN A 850 24.46 23.02 -11.56
N ILE A 851 24.82 21.92 -12.23
CA ILE A 851 23.99 21.26 -13.23
C ILE A 851 23.43 19.98 -12.61
N THR A 852 22.10 19.78 -12.73
CA THR A 852 21.42 18.58 -12.30
C THR A 852 20.40 18.13 -13.35
N TYR A 853 20.44 16.85 -13.75
CA TYR A 853 19.45 16.25 -14.64
C TYR A 853 19.37 14.73 -14.44
N ASP A 854 18.26 14.13 -14.88
CA ASP A 854 18.09 12.68 -14.81
C ASP A 854 18.95 11.98 -15.85
N THR A 855 19.83 11.07 -15.42
CA THR A 855 20.61 10.21 -16.32
C THR A 855 19.70 9.28 -17.13
N LEU A 856 20.18 8.76 -18.26
CA LEU A 856 19.45 7.80 -19.07
C LEU A 856 19.13 6.51 -18.27
N SER A 857 20.00 6.09 -17.36
CA SER A 857 19.73 4.95 -16.45
C SER A 857 18.52 5.23 -15.57
N LYS A 858 18.43 6.44 -14.97
CA LYS A 858 17.29 6.83 -14.14
C LYS A 858 15.99 6.90 -14.95
N ARG A 859 16.02 7.46 -16.16
CA ARG A 859 14.86 7.56 -17.04
C ARG A 859 14.35 6.18 -17.45
N ALA A 860 15.24 5.23 -17.77
CA ALA A 860 14.88 3.86 -18.08
C ALA A 860 14.21 3.16 -16.90
N ILE A 861 14.79 3.31 -15.70
CA ILE A 861 14.22 2.74 -14.47
C ILE A 861 12.86 3.39 -14.15
N LYS A 862 12.76 4.73 -14.25
CA LYS A 862 11.50 5.46 -14.04
C LYS A 862 10.39 4.95 -14.96
N ASN A 863 10.69 4.76 -16.24
CA ASN A 863 9.72 4.22 -17.20
C ASN A 863 9.30 2.80 -16.86
N LYS A 864 10.24 1.91 -16.57
CA LYS A 864 9.97 0.52 -16.17
C LYS A 864 9.14 0.47 -14.89
N MET A 865 9.51 1.23 -13.85
CA MET A 865 8.77 1.30 -12.60
C MET A 865 7.35 1.87 -12.77
N LYS A 866 7.14 2.83 -13.69
CA LYS A 866 5.80 3.36 -14.01
C LYS A 866 4.89 2.24 -14.53
N ILE A 867 5.37 1.46 -15.50
CA ILE A 867 4.61 0.32 -16.05
C ILE A 867 4.30 -0.72 -14.96
N GLU A 868 5.26 -1.07 -14.14
CA GLU A 868 5.09 -2.01 -13.03
C GLU A 868 4.12 -1.50 -11.96
N THR A 869 4.11 -0.19 -11.70
CA THR A 869 3.14 0.43 -10.78
C THR A 869 1.72 0.35 -11.35
N LEU A 870 1.54 0.62 -12.64
CA LEU A 870 0.25 0.46 -13.31
C LEU A 870 -0.20 -1.02 -13.31
N SER A 871 0.72 -1.96 -13.53
CA SER A 871 0.45 -3.39 -13.41
C SER A 871 -0.03 -3.77 -12.00
N GLU A 872 0.61 -3.24 -10.96
CA GLU A 872 0.18 -3.46 -9.57
C GLU A 872 -1.20 -2.86 -9.32
N GLU A 873 -1.48 -1.64 -9.78
CA GLU A 873 -2.81 -1.01 -9.63
C GLU A 873 -3.90 -1.82 -10.35
N MET A 874 -3.63 -2.44 -11.50
CA MET A 874 -4.57 -3.37 -12.15
C MET A 874 -4.86 -4.59 -11.28
N ARG A 875 -3.84 -5.15 -10.61
CA ARG A 875 -4.01 -6.26 -9.68
C ARG A 875 -4.77 -5.84 -8.43
N VAL A 876 -4.54 -4.62 -7.93
CA VAL A 876 -5.32 -4.04 -6.83
C VAL A 876 -6.80 -3.92 -7.20
N LEU A 877 -7.10 -3.44 -8.41
CA LEU A 877 -8.47 -3.40 -8.93
C LEU A 877 -9.06 -4.82 -9.05
N TYR A 878 -8.28 -5.81 -9.53
CA TYR A 878 -8.71 -7.20 -9.60
C TYR A 878 -9.06 -7.75 -8.21
N VAL A 879 -8.24 -7.48 -7.21
CA VAL A 879 -8.54 -7.85 -5.83
C VAL A 879 -9.85 -7.19 -5.38
N ALA A 880 -10.06 -5.90 -5.62
CA ALA A 880 -11.27 -5.19 -5.20
C ALA A 880 -12.54 -5.81 -5.78
N LEU A 881 -12.58 -6.02 -7.10
CA LEU A 881 -13.77 -6.56 -7.78
C LEU A 881 -14.06 -8.02 -7.37
N THR A 882 -13.02 -8.82 -7.14
CA THR A 882 -13.16 -10.23 -6.74
C THR A 882 -13.49 -10.44 -5.26
N ARG A 883 -13.67 -9.36 -4.46
CA ARG A 883 -14.18 -9.48 -3.08
C ARG A 883 -15.69 -9.69 -3.02
N ALA A 884 -16.39 -9.24 -4.05
CA ALA A 884 -17.85 -9.30 -4.11
C ALA A 884 -18.34 -10.73 -4.35
N LYS A 885 -19.38 -11.12 -3.62
CA LYS A 885 -20.14 -12.35 -3.86
C LYS A 885 -21.29 -12.10 -4.82
N GLU A 886 -22.06 -11.03 -4.60
CA GLU A 886 -23.36 -10.85 -5.26
C GLU A 886 -23.47 -9.54 -6.02
N LYS A 887 -23.00 -8.43 -5.48
CA LYS A 887 -23.13 -7.11 -6.13
C LYS A 887 -21.89 -6.25 -5.96
N ILE A 888 -21.53 -5.56 -7.04
CA ILE A 888 -20.50 -4.52 -7.06
C ILE A 888 -21.19 -3.17 -7.30
N ILE A 889 -20.78 -2.17 -6.54
CA ILE A 889 -21.13 -0.76 -6.75
C ILE A 889 -19.80 -0.01 -6.83
N ILE A 890 -19.61 0.75 -7.90
CA ILE A 890 -18.40 1.54 -8.13
C ILE A 890 -18.81 3.01 -8.11
N THR A 891 -18.19 3.81 -7.24
CA THR A 891 -18.43 5.25 -7.18
C THR A 891 -17.14 6.01 -7.43
N GLY A 892 -17.24 7.18 -8.03
CA GLY A 892 -16.07 8.02 -8.23
C GLY A 892 -16.41 9.40 -8.78
N LEU A 893 -15.50 10.32 -8.50
CA LEU A 893 -15.56 11.70 -8.95
C LEU A 893 -14.89 11.83 -10.32
N ALA A 894 -15.49 12.52 -11.27
CA ALA A 894 -14.91 12.80 -12.56
C ALA A 894 -15.13 14.26 -13.00
N LYS A 895 -14.07 14.89 -13.53
CA LYS A 895 -14.20 16.20 -14.20
C LYS A 895 -14.82 16.00 -15.59
N LYS A 896 -15.81 16.79 -15.95
CA LYS A 896 -16.49 16.70 -17.25
C LYS A 896 -15.54 16.84 -18.43
N GLU A 897 -14.65 17.81 -18.38
CA GLU A 897 -13.63 18.03 -19.43
C GLU A 897 -12.74 16.79 -19.67
N LYS A 898 -12.41 16.05 -18.61
CA LYS A 898 -11.62 14.83 -18.73
C LYS A 898 -12.41 13.74 -19.48
N GLN A 899 -13.71 13.62 -19.21
CA GLN A 899 -14.57 12.68 -19.92
C GLN A 899 -14.68 13.04 -21.40
N ASP A 900 -14.86 14.33 -21.72
CA ASP A 900 -14.93 14.82 -23.10
C ASP A 900 -13.60 14.56 -23.85
N LYS A 901 -12.45 14.83 -23.22
CA LYS A 901 -11.12 14.49 -23.78
C LYS A 901 -10.94 12.99 -24.00
N MET A 902 -11.48 12.13 -23.13
CA MET A 902 -11.45 10.68 -23.32
C MET A 902 -12.28 10.25 -24.53
N LEU A 903 -13.48 10.80 -24.71
CA LEU A 903 -14.33 10.58 -25.88
C LEU A 903 -13.61 10.96 -27.18
N GLU A 904 -12.99 12.14 -27.24
CA GLU A 904 -12.19 12.56 -28.38
C GLU A 904 -11.02 11.61 -28.72
N ASN A 905 -10.42 11.02 -27.70
CA ASN A 905 -9.32 10.06 -27.90
C ASN A 905 -9.84 8.72 -28.42
N VAL A 906 -11.01 8.26 -27.96
CA VAL A 906 -11.63 7.01 -28.44
C VAL A 906 -12.00 7.10 -29.92
N GLU A 907 -12.45 8.26 -30.41
CA GLU A 907 -12.76 8.46 -31.84
C GLU A 907 -11.52 8.35 -32.76
N LYS A 908 -10.30 8.45 -32.20
CA LYS A 908 -9.03 8.41 -32.97
C LYS A 908 -8.43 7.03 -33.11
N TYR A 909 -8.85 6.07 -32.31
CA TYR A 909 -8.31 4.72 -32.31
C TYR A 909 -9.43 3.71 -32.51
N ASP A 910 -9.25 2.81 -33.46
CA ASP A 910 -10.25 1.77 -33.74
C ASP A 910 -10.36 0.72 -32.62
N GLU A 911 -9.27 0.56 -31.82
CA GLU A 911 -9.21 -0.38 -30.72
C GLU A 911 -8.54 0.23 -29.50
N LEU A 912 -8.88 -0.28 -28.32
CA LEU A 912 -8.25 0.10 -27.06
C LEU A 912 -6.80 -0.37 -27.06
N ASN A 913 -5.87 0.57 -26.98
CA ASN A 913 -4.44 0.29 -27.07
C ASN A 913 -3.69 0.64 -25.79
N ILE A 914 -2.44 0.19 -25.70
CA ILE A 914 -1.55 0.39 -24.54
C ILE A 914 -1.33 1.86 -24.23
N MET A 915 -1.19 2.72 -25.22
CA MET A 915 -0.94 4.14 -25.02
C MET A 915 -2.11 4.83 -24.29
N LEU A 916 -3.35 4.46 -24.62
CA LEU A 916 -4.52 4.96 -23.90
C LEU A 916 -4.56 4.42 -22.47
N LEU A 917 -4.29 3.13 -22.27
CA LEU A 917 -4.31 2.49 -20.97
C LEU A 917 -3.20 3.02 -20.05
N SER A 918 -2.01 3.30 -20.57
CA SER A 918 -0.87 3.85 -19.80
C SER A 918 -1.02 5.32 -19.43
N LYS A 919 -1.92 6.06 -20.12
CA LYS A 919 -2.29 7.44 -19.81
C LYS A 919 -3.40 7.54 -18.76
N ALA A 920 -4.10 6.45 -18.46
CA ALA A 920 -5.11 6.42 -17.42
C ALA A 920 -4.47 6.70 -16.05
N LYS A 921 -5.10 7.56 -15.27
CA LYS A 921 -4.59 8.01 -13.95
C LYS A 921 -5.39 7.42 -12.77
N SER A 922 -6.51 6.73 -13.03
CA SER A 922 -7.40 6.19 -11.99
C SER A 922 -8.09 4.90 -12.44
N TYR A 923 -8.68 4.16 -11.49
CA TYR A 923 -9.51 2.99 -11.83
C TYR A 923 -10.71 3.37 -12.68
N LEU A 924 -11.33 4.50 -12.37
CA LEU A 924 -12.48 5.01 -13.13
C LEU A 924 -12.10 5.28 -14.59
N ASP A 925 -10.88 5.74 -14.86
CA ASP A 925 -10.40 5.96 -16.23
C ASP A 925 -10.36 4.67 -17.04
N TRP A 926 -9.80 3.59 -16.48
CA TRP A 926 -9.78 2.29 -17.15
C TRP A 926 -11.19 1.76 -17.42
N ILE A 927 -12.08 1.85 -16.43
CA ILE A 927 -13.47 1.39 -16.55
C ILE A 927 -14.21 2.24 -17.61
N THR A 928 -13.99 3.56 -17.63
CA THR A 928 -14.58 4.47 -18.62
C THR A 928 -14.07 4.16 -20.04
N LEU A 929 -12.77 3.92 -20.22
CA LEU A 929 -12.21 3.52 -21.50
C LEU A 929 -12.83 2.21 -22.01
N VAL A 930 -12.97 1.21 -21.15
CA VAL A 930 -13.63 -0.05 -21.53
C VAL A 930 -15.11 0.19 -21.87
N HIS A 931 -15.82 1.06 -21.13
CA HIS A 931 -17.20 1.42 -21.46
C HIS A 931 -17.32 2.05 -22.83
N LEU A 932 -16.47 3.02 -23.14
CA LEU A 932 -16.52 3.75 -24.41
C LEU A 932 -16.23 2.86 -25.63
N TYR A 933 -15.32 1.88 -25.53
CA TYR A 933 -15.00 0.96 -26.64
C TYR A 933 -15.97 -0.22 -26.74
N TYR A 934 -16.59 -0.62 -25.62
CA TYR A 934 -17.42 -1.85 -25.55
C TYR A 934 -18.81 -1.56 -24.94
N GLU A 935 -19.40 -0.40 -25.27
CA GLU A 935 -20.64 0.13 -24.69
C GLU A 935 -21.76 -0.92 -24.63
N ARG A 936 -22.10 -1.57 -25.76
CA ARG A 936 -23.16 -2.58 -25.80
C ARG A 936 -22.94 -3.77 -24.87
N THR A 937 -21.69 -4.21 -24.73
CA THR A 937 -21.36 -5.31 -23.83
C THR A 937 -21.43 -4.84 -22.39
N MET A 938 -20.91 -3.65 -22.10
CA MET A 938 -20.92 -3.05 -20.78
C MET A 938 -22.36 -2.82 -20.27
N GLU A 939 -23.27 -2.26 -21.07
CA GLU A 939 -24.67 -2.04 -20.72
C GLU A 939 -25.42 -3.35 -20.38
N SER A 940 -25.00 -4.48 -20.97
CA SER A 940 -25.57 -5.78 -20.61
C SER A 940 -25.17 -6.24 -19.21
N LEU A 941 -24.01 -5.81 -18.69
CA LEU A 941 -23.40 -6.28 -17.45
C LEU A 941 -23.43 -5.25 -16.31
N ALA A 942 -23.52 -3.98 -16.65
CA ALA A 942 -23.49 -2.88 -15.69
C ALA A 942 -24.55 -1.81 -15.98
N THR A 943 -24.97 -1.12 -14.93
CA THR A 943 -25.78 0.09 -15.00
C THR A 943 -24.85 1.29 -14.87
N TRP A 944 -24.94 2.23 -15.82
CA TRP A 944 -24.09 3.41 -15.89
C TRP A 944 -24.88 4.66 -15.55
N ASN A 945 -24.56 5.33 -14.44
CA ASN A 945 -25.23 6.53 -13.96
C ASN A 945 -24.25 7.69 -13.88
N VAL A 946 -24.63 8.83 -14.47
CA VAL A 946 -23.87 10.08 -14.36
C VAL A 946 -24.71 11.05 -13.54
N LEU A 947 -24.18 11.47 -12.40
CA LEU A 947 -24.87 12.30 -11.41
C LEU A 947 -24.17 13.65 -11.29
N GLN A 948 -24.95 14.72 -11.09
CA GLN A 948 -24.39 16.06 -10.84
C GLN A 948 -24.18 16.26 -9.33
N LYS A 949 -23.08 16.90 -8.95
CA LYS A 949 -22.74 17.22 -7.55
C LYS A 949 -23.90 17.92 -6.82
N GLU A 950 -24.55 18.89 -7.49
CA GLU A 950 -25.65 19.68 -6.92
C GLU A 950 -26.89 18.83 -6.64
N ASP A 951 -27.17 17.82 -7.46
CA ASP A 951 -28.34 16.97 -7.27
C ASP A 951 -28.16 16.04 -6.07
N ILE A 952 -26.94 15.57 -5.82
CA ILE A 952 -26.62 14.78 -4.62
C ILE A 952 -26.79 15.63 -3.38
N ILE A 953 -26.26 16.84 -3.36
CA ILE A 953 -26.39 17.76 -2.22
C ILE A 953 -27.86 18.03 -1.92
N LYS A 954 -28.70 18.28 -2.96
CA LYS A 954 -30.14 18.49 -2.79
C LYS A 954 -30.84 17.24 -2.25
N MET A 955 -30.51 16.07 -2.78
CA MET A 955 -31.07 14.78 -2.34
C MET A 955 -30.76 14.51 -0.85
N CYS A 956 -29.56 14.86 -0.41
CA CYS A 956 -29.13 14.69 0.97
C CYS A 956 -29.72 15.75 1.91
N ALA A 957 -29.87 17.00 1.46
CA ALA A 957 -30.46 18.09 2.25
C ALA A 957 -31.93 17.85 2.59
N THR A 958 -32.69 17.14 1.76
CA THR A 958 -34.09 16.78 2.01
C THR A 958 -34.27 15.67 3.04
N GLN A 959 -33.18 14.99 3.49
CA GLN A 959 -33.20 13.89 4.44
C GLN A 959 -32.66 14.28 5.83
N GLU A 960 -32.26 15.54 6.07
CA GLU A 960 -31.92 15.95 7.43
C GLU A 960 -33.17 15.87 8.31
N PRO A 961 -33.17 15.05 9.40
CA PRO A 961 -34.28 15.02 10.34
C PRO A 961 -34.40 16.39 11.00
N GLU A 962 -35.64 16.86 11.11
CA GLU A 962 -35.95 18.15 11.73
C GLU A 962 -35.24 18.30 13.07
N LYS A 963 -34.56 19.44 13.27
CA LYS A 963 -33.77 19.77 14.46
C LYS A 963 -34.49 19.64 15.82
N GLU A 964 -35.82 19.42 15.82
CA GLU A 964 -36.62 19.22 17.03
C GLU A 964 -36.54 17.80 17.64
N GLU A 965 -36.40 16.76 16.83
CA GLU A 965 -36.27 15.39 17.37
C GLU A 965 -34.91 15.18 18.04
N ASN A 966 -33.83 15.78 17.53
CA ASN A 966 -32.51 15.69 18.14
C ASN A 966 -32.40 16.41 19.49
N LYS A 967 -33.16 17.49 19.72
CA LYS A 967 -33.27 18.13 21.05
C LYS A 967 -33.99 17.23 22.04
N ASN A 968 -35.04 16.54 21.61
CA ASN A 968 -35.79 15.62 22.44
C ASN A 968 -35.00 14.34 22.78
N MET A 969 -34.21 13.84 21.82
CA MET A 969 -33.33 12.68 22.02
C MET A 969 -32.14 13.01 22.93
N ALA A 970 -31.53 14.16 22.76
CA ALA A 970 -30.48 14.67 23.65
C ALA A 970 -30.97 14.88 25.07
N GLN A 971 -32.19 15.43 25.27
CA GLN A 971 -32.83 15.56 26.58
C GLN A 971 -33.21 14.20 27.19
N LYS A 972 -33.68 13.24 26.39
CA LYS A 972 -33.99 11.89 26.82
C LYS A 972 -32.75 11.10 27.22
N ASN A 973 -31.66 11.27 26.49
CA ASN A 973 -30.36 10.68 26.81
C ASN A 973 -29.73 11.33 28.05
N LEU A 974 -29.91 12.64 28.24
CA LEU A 974 -29.47 13.33 29.47
C LEU A 974 -30.24 12.87 30.69
N LEU A 975 -31.55 12.58 30.58
CA LEU A 975 -32.37 12.01 31.61
C LEU A 975 -31.99 10.55 31.94
N LEU A 976 -31.70 9.73 30.93
CA LEU A 976 -31.21 8.35 31.10
C LEU A 976 -29.81 8.32 31.76
N LEU A 977 -28.93 9.25 31.40
CA LEU A 977 -27.63 9.43 32.03
C LEU A 977 -27.74 9.88 33.50
N LYS A 978 -28.72 10.73 33.83
CA LYS A 978 -29.01 11.13 35.24
C LYS A 978 -29.52 9.92 36.04
N HIS A 979 -30.37 9.07 35.49
CA HIS A 979 -30.84 7.82 36.15
C HIS A 979 -29.70 6.80 36.30
N LYS A 980 -28.91 6.53 35.25
CA LYS A 980 -27.74 5.64 35.35
C LYS A 980 -26.68 6.13 36.35
N LYS A 981 -26.51 7.44 36.53
CA LYS A 981 -25.61 8.02 37.52
C LYS A 981 -26.15 7.87 38.95
N ALA A 982 -27.47 7.96 39.15
CA ALA A 982 -28.10 7.70 40.41
C ALA A 982 -27.97 6.22 40.83
N ASP A 983 -28.18 5.29 39.90
CA ASP A 983 -28.06 3.85 40.17
C ASP A 983 -26.60 3.41 40.45
N ARG A 984 -25.60 4.04 39.85
CA ARG A 984 -24.17 3.77 40.13
C ARG A 984 -23.77 4.30 41.50
N ILE A 985 -24.20 5.51 41.87
CA ILE A 985 -23.92 6.08 43.19
C ILE A 985 -24.58 5.23 44.27
N PHE A 986 -25.73 4.63 44.01
CA PHE A 986 -26.41 3.72 44.91
C PHE A 986 -25.71 2.36 45.10
N ASN A 987 -25.13 1.84 44.00
CA ASN A 987 -24.36 0.60 44.04
C ASN A 987 -22.98 0.77 44.68
N ASP A 988 -22.29 1.89 44.47
CA ASP A 988 -20.99 2.15 45.11
C ASP A 988 -21.11 2.38 46.62
N GLN A 989 -22.27 2.82 47.13
CA GLN A 989 -22.55 2.91 48.56
C GLN A 989 -22.91 1.55 49.23
N LEU A 990 -23.29 0.53 48.45
CA LEU A 990 -23.57 -0.81 48.95
C LEU A 990 -22.34 -1.72 49.07
N PHE A 991 -21.20 -1.34 48.51
CA PHE A 991 -19.93 -2.08 48.62
C PHE A 991 -18.94 -1.48 49.64
N THR A 992 -19.33 -0.48 50.43
CA THR A 992 -18.56 0.11 51.54
C THR A 992 -19.19 -0.09 52.92
N VAL A 993 -19.75 -1.27 53.13
CA VAL A 993 -20.07 -1.76 54.50
C VAL A 993 -19.54 -3.18 54.67
#